data_9d1c31b1411cea5527393b27132e7b6d
#
_entry.id   9d1c31b1411cea5527393b27132e7b6d
#
_cell.length_a   1.000
_cell.length_b   1.000
_cell.length_c   1.000
_cell.angle_alpha   90.00
_cell.angle_beta   90.00
_cell.angle_gamma   90.00
#
_symmetry.space_group_name_H-M   'P 1'
#
loop_
_entity.id
_entity.type
_entity.pdbx_description
1 polymer ?
#
loop_
_entity_poly.entity_id
_entity_poly.type
_entity_poly.pdbx_seq_one_letter_code
_entity_poly.pdbx_strand_id
1 'polypeptide(L)'
;MTGVLKKISEKSWFYSTALLLIGFITYGYSLTYLGFYWDDWEVVMFTKLNPLLQSSFYTSDRPFPWTYLSTYFLVGSNPIGWHIVTLLYRWAGILFFILALIILWPRYEAYLRWLGVLLLVYPGFLEQSISTAFNRHFAAFFLLALSIYLMFLAVKRPKWAWILFPLSWLATFIHLFTIEYFVGLELLRPLLLWMLIFAENKKVFRSLGQTAIRYLPFLLITAFYFWWRFVVYPHQVVGHAGDIKLPYSGFESLIGSAFTLLTHTFVDLSYSALQVWTSAIAGIEGFTFQSKVTWLAFGLGVLLTMLFAIFQDVKEREVQVSSSPASIFVVGLFSFVLGALPIWATGKLISGSGRWDDRFALAPMLGAGLVFIALLLWFVRSSKQKIVLSLLLIICIATQVLVVNKYRLEWGVQSNYYWQLYWRAPALQKGTALLSFEQPSLSVPETDAGFALNVLYHYQTKNGSLPYWFFTNEPFMYSGLKPGVPVGHAVRNLQFQGNSSDSIVVLHQGSATCLRALDTVYMDDPMYSAEQRALIPASNLSRIIPAPVSAAPDPNIFGPEPNHDWCYFFEKADLARQLKDWKTVIALYQQAQQKGFAPQYGAEYVPFIEAYAQTGDWQKAYDLTLAAQKLTSNLEAMLCDNWFRLDQISSPDTKIIEQVKQSLSCKNF
;
A
#
# COMPACT_ATOMS: atom_id res chain seq x y z
N MET A 1 33.38 -24.20 21.16
CA MET A 1 32.39 -23.17 20.66
C MET A 1 31.01 -23.75 20.37
N THR A 2 30.88 -24.99 19.93
CA THR A 2 29.63 -25.65 19.54
C THR A 2 28.61 -25.91 20.67
N GLY A 3 29.04 -26.24 21.90
CA GLY A 3 28.12 -26.58 23.01
C GLY A 3 27.38 -25.39 23.64
N VAL A 4 28.03 -24.21 23.75
CA VAL A 4 27.42 -23.00 24.31
C VAL A 4 26.42 -22.41 23.34
N LEU A 5 26.76 -22.33 22.05
CA LEU A 5 25.86 -21.82 21.00
C LEU A 5 24.60 -22.68 20.88
N LYS A 6 24.74 -24.00 21.00
CA LYS A 6 23.59 -24.93 20.98
C LYS A 6 22.67 -24.74 22.18
N LYS A 7 23.19 -24.52 23.39
CA LYS A 7 22.38 -24.22 24.59
C LYS A 7 21.62 -22.89 24.47
N ILE A 8 22.20 -21.90 23.77
CA ILE A 8 21.53 -20.59 23.53
C ILE A 8 20.39 -20.74 22.52
N SER A 9 20.60 -21.49 21.42
CA SER A 9 19.60 -21.68 20.36
C SER A 9 18.38 -22.49 20.81
N GLU A 10 18.50 -23.32 21.84
CA GLU A 10 17.40 -24.10 22.43
C GLU A 10 16.44 -23.22 23.27
N LYS A 11 16.83 -22.01 23.65
CA LYS A 11 15.97 -21.10 24.43
C LYS A 11 14.95 -20.40 23.52
N SER A 12 13.70 -20.34 23.96
CA SER A 12 12.59 -19.71 23.23
C SER A 12 12.82 -18.23 22.92
N TRP A 13 13.51 -17.49 23.79
CA TRP A 13 13.83 -16.09 23.56
C TRP A 13 14.75 -15.87 22.36
N PHE A 14 15.69 -16.80 22.11
CA PHE A 14 16.59 -16.72 20.96
C PHE A 14 15.82 -16.77 19.63
N TYR A 15 14.88 -17.70 19.50
CA TYR A 15 14.04 -17.79 18.29
C TYR A 15 13.22 -16.52 18.08
N SER A 16 12.58 -16.02 19.14
CA SER A 16 11.80 -14.79 19.11
C SER A 16 12.63 -13.60 18.63
N THR A 17 13.85 -13.45 19.18
CA THR A 17 14.77 -12.37 18.80
C THR A 17 15.28 -12.53 17.37
N ALA A 18 15.62 -13.74 16.95
CA ALA A 18 16.08 -14.01 15.58
C ALA A 18 14.97 -13.68 14.56
N LEU A 19 13.72 -14.11 14.84
CA LEU A 19 12.55 -13.78 14.01
C LEU A 19 12.34 -12.26 13.90
N LEU A 20 12.44 -11.54 15.03
CA LEU A 20 12.31 -10.09 15.06
C LEU A 20 13.40 -9.40 14.25
N LEU A 21 14.66 -9.79 14.43
CA LEU A 21 15.81 -9.21 13.73
C LEU A 21 15.73 -9.44 12.21
N ILE A 22 15.35 -10.66 11.79
CA ILE A 22 15.16 -10.94 10.36
C ILE A 22 14.06 -10.04 9.79
N GLY A 23 12.93 -9.89 10.49
CA GLY A 23 11.87 -8.98 10.07
C GLY A 23 12.33 -7.53 9.98
N PHE A 24 13.00 -7.02 11.02
CA PHE A 24 13.49 -5.64 11.03
C PHE A 24 14.56 -5.38 9.96
N ILE A 25 15.47 -6.32 9.71
CA ILE A 25 16.48 -6.13 8.67
C ILE A 25 15.85 -6.21 7.29
N THR A 26 14.92 -7.15 7.05
CA THR A 26 14.28 -7.34 5.75
C THR A 26 13.39 -6.16 5.38
N TYR A 27 12.56 -5.66 6.31
CA TYR A 27 11.58 -4.61 6.04
C TYR A 27 12.05 -3.22 6.49
N GLY A 28 13.00 -3.17 7.42
CA GLY A 28 13.38 -1.95 8.12
C GLY A 28 14.59 -1.21 7.54
N TYR A 29 15.33 -1.80 6.60
CA TYR A 29 16.55 -1.18 6.09
C TYR A 29 16.34 0.18 5.40
N SER A 30 15.13 0.47 4.95
CA SER A 30 14.77 1.74 4.31
C SER A 30 13.59 2.46 4.97
N LEU A 31 13.29 2.20 6.24
CA LEU A 31 12.14 2.78 6.96
C LEU A 31 12.04 4.30 6.86
N THR A 32 13.17 4.99 6.89
CA THR A 32 13.24 6.47 6.80
C THR A 32 12.90 7.01 5.41
N TYR A 33 12.81 6.13 4.40
CA TYR A 33 12.50 6.44 3.01
C TYR A 33 11.17 5.84 2.55
N LEU A 34 10.36 5.34 3.49
CA LEU A 34 9.01 4.86 3.23
C LEU A 34 7.99 5.88 3.74
N GLY A 35 6.87 5.99 3.04
CA GLY A 35 5.77 6.88 3.39
C GLY A 35 4.44 6.15 3.44
N PHE A 36 3.41 6.78 2.88
CA PHE A 36 2.05 6.27 2.81
C PHE A 36 1.68 5.89 1.38
N TYR A 37 0.99 4.78 1.22
CA TYR A 37 0.62 4.21 -0.07
C TYR A 37 -0.83 3.74 -0.03
N TRP A 38 -1.52 3.75 -1.15
CA TRP A 38 -2.85 3.20 -1.31
C TRP A 38 -3.77 3.60 -0.12
N ASP A 39 -4.55 2.68 0.43
CA ASP A 39 -5.48 2.90 1.56
C ASP A 39 -4.83 3.51 2.82
N ASP A 40 -3.50 3.65 2.89
CA ASP A 40 -2.84 4.40 3.97
C ASP A 40 -3.32 5.85 4.00
N TRP A 41 -3.52 6.49 2.84
CA TRP A 41 -3.98 7.87 2.75
C TRP A 41 -5.39 8.06 3.32
N GLU A 42 -6.25 7.07 3.14
CA GLU A 42 -7.55 7.04 3.78
C GLU A 42 -7.41 7.11 5.31
N VAL A 43 -6.59 6.26 5.89
CA VAL A 43 -6.38 6.23 7.35
C VAL A 43 -5.71 7.51 7.85
N VAL A 44 -4.72 8.03 7.14
CA VAL A 44 -4.06 9.32 7.47
C VAL A 44 -5.06 10.47 7.44
N MET A 45 -5.89 10.55 6.41
CA MET A 45 -6.94 11.55 6.31
C MET A 45 -7.90 11.47 7.51
N PHE A 46 -8.39 10.26 7.85
CA PHE A 46 -9.36 10.08 8.93
C PHE A 46 -8.79 10.29 10.32
N THR A 47 -7.52 9.97 10.55
CA THR A 47 -6.88 10.25 11.84
C THR A 47 -6.70 11.75 12.10
N LYS A 48 -6.73 12.58 11.06
CA LYS A 48 -6.68 14.06 11.17
C LYS A 48 -8.04 14.74 11.18
N LEU A 49 -9.11 14.01 10.89
CA LEU A 49 -10.48 14.54 10.95
C LEU A 49 -10.97 14.71 12.39
N ASN A 50 -12.12 15.38 12.51
CA ASN A 50 -12.85 15.45 13.77
C ASN A 50 -13.16 14.04 14.31
N PRO A 51 -12.95 13.75 15.63
CA PRO A 51 -13.19 12.43 16.22
C PRO A 51 -14.59 11.85 15.96
N LEU A 52 -15.62 12.66 15.85
CA LEU A 52 -16.98 12.20 15.53
C LEU A 52 -17.09 11.66 14.09
N LEU A 53 -16.40 12.29 13.14
CA LEU A 53 -16.35 11.80 11.76
C LEU A 53 -15.48 10.55 11.63
N GLN A 54 -14.41 10.46 12.41
CA GLN A 54 -13.61 9.24 12.50
C GLN A 54 -14.47 8.06 12.94
N SER A 55 -15.23 8.22 14.03
CA SER A 55 -16.12 7.17 14.52
C SER A 55 -17.13 6.75 13.46
N SER A 56 -17.82 7.69 12.81
CA SER A 56 -18.78 7.41 11.75
C SER A 56 -18.17 6.70 10.56
N PHE A 57 -16.97 7.11 10.14
CA PHE A 57 -16.29 6.50 9.02
C PHE A 57 -15.90 5.04 9.31
N TYR A 58 -15.25 4.80 10.44
CA TYR A 58 -14.79 3.45 10.77
C TYR A 58 -15.94 2.49 11.04
N THR A 59 -17.04 2.95 11.64
CA THR A 59 -18.24 2.13 11.81
C THR A 59 -18.95 1.81 10.49
N SER A 60 -18.77 2.61 9.45
CA SER A 60 -19.29 2.30 8.13
C SER A 60 -18.50 1.22 7.39
N ASP A 61 -17.24 1.00 7.76
CA ASP A 61 -16.37 -0.03 7.16
C ASP A 61 -16.26 -1.27 8.06
N ARG A 62 -15.85 -1.07 9.32
CA ARG A 62 -15.64 -2.13 10.31
C ARG A 62 -16.04 -1.62 11.69
N PRO A 63 -16.55 -2.48 12.59
CA PRO A 63 -17.12 -2.03 13.85
C PRO A 63 -16.12 -1.45 14.83
N PHE A 64 -14.85 -1.89 14.75
CA PHE A 64 -13.82 -1.51 15.72
C PHE A 64 -12.59 -0.90 15.07
N PRO A 65 -12.49 0.44 15.00
CA PRO A 65 -11.29 1.12 14.49
C PRO A 65 -10.13 1.18 15.50
N TRP A 66 -10.18 0.39 16.56
CA TRP A 66 -9.26 0.48 17.71
C TRP A 66 -7.78 0.40 17.33
N THR A 67 -7.43 -0.39 16.30
CA THR A 67 -6.05 -0.52 15.83
C THR A 67 -5.52 0.78 15.26
N TYR A 68 -6.32 1.47 14.48
CA TYR A 68 -5.97 2.76 13.91
C TYR A 68 -5.87 3.84 14.98
N LEU A 69 -6.86 3.92 15.86
CA LEU A 69 -6.89 4.92 16.93
C LEU A 69 -5.75 4.72 17.93
N SER A 70 -5.50 3.48 18.37
CA SER A 70 -4.41 3.19 19.31
C SER A 70 -3.03 3.41 18.70
N THR A 71 -2.82 3.01 17.46
CA THR A 71 -1.55 3.24 16.78
C THR A 71 -1.34 4.74 16.53
N TYR A 72 -2.37 5.46 16.07
CA TYR A 72 -2.29 6.91 15.92
C TYR A 72 -1.99 7.63 17.25
N PHE A 73 -2.61 7.20 18.34
CA PHE A 73 -2.32 7.75 19.67
C PHE A 73 -0.85 7.57 20.07
N LEU A 74 -0.24 6.43 19.69
CA LEU A 74 1.16 6.11 20.02
C LEU A 74 2.17 6.85 19.13
N VAL A 75 1.91 6.94 17.83
CA VAL A 75 2.92 7.37 16.83
C VAL A 75 2.47 8.56 15.97
N GLY A 76 1.24 9.04 16.14
CA GLY A 76 0.69 10.14 15.34
C GLY A 76 0.59 9.79 13.84
N SER A 77 0.88 10.78 12.99
CA SER A 77 0.93 10.61 11.53
C SER A 77 2.34 10.29 11.03
N ASN A 78 3.24 9.77 11.87
CA ASN A 78 4.60 9.43 11.46
C ASN A 78 4.62 8.05 10.76
N PRO A 79 4.96 7.94 9.47
CA PRO A 79 4.95 6.67 8.74
C PRO A 79 5.91 5.64 9.34
N ILE A 80 7.08 6.06 9.84
CA ILE A 80 8.05 5.15 10.47
C ILE A 80 7.41 4.41 11.65
N GLY A 81 6.67 5.15 12.48
CA GLY A 81 5.96 4.55 13.62
C GLY A 81 4.93 3.50 13.19
N TRP A 82 4.17 3.80 12.13
CA TRP A 82 3.19 2.85 11.58
C TRP A 82 3.86 1.58 11.04
N HIS A 83 4.96 1.72 10.29
CA HIS A 83 5.73 0.57 9.80
C HIS A 83 6.24 -0.31 10.95
N ILE A 84 6.78 0.30 12.01
CA ILE A 84 7.30 -0.43 13.17
C ILE A 84 6.16 -1.18 13.89
N VAL A 85 5.05 -0.52 14.22
CA VAL A 85 3.94 -1.14 14.96
C VAL A 85 3.32 -2.29 14.14
N THR A 86 3.13 -2.09 12.85
CA THR A 86 2.56 -3.13 11.97
C THR A 86 3.50 -4.33 11.81
N LEU A 87 4.81 -4.10 11.73
CA LEU A 87 5.81 -5.17 11.74
C LEU A 87 5.84 -5.93 13.07
N LEU A 88 5.68 -5.25 14.20
CA LEU A 88 5.59 -5.89 15.52
C LEU A 88 4.34 -6.77 15.64
N TYR A 89 3.18 -6.36 15.12
CA TYR A 89 1.99 -7.21 15.06
C TYR A 89 2.24 -8.45 14.18
N ARG A 90 2.85 -8.30 13.00
CA ARG A 90 3.20 -9.43 12.13
C ARG A 90 4.14 -10.40 12.81
N TRP A 91 5.22 -9.91 13.42
CA TRP A 91 6.18 -10.70 14.18
C TRP A 91 5.51 -11.47 15.32
N ALA A 92 4.72 -10.79 16.15
CA ALA A 92 4.04 -11.38 17.30
C ALA A 92 3.01 -12.44 16.85
N GLY A 93 2.25 -12.15 15.79
CA GLY A 93 1.30 -13.09 15.21
C GLY A 93 1.97 -14.39 14.78
N ILE A 94 3.05 -14.31 14.02
CA ILE A 94 3.81 -15.47 13.59
C ILE A 94 4.44 -16.19 14.78
N LEU A 95 5.02 -15.46 15.72
CA LEU A 95 5.62 -16.06 16.92
C LEU A 95 4.60 -16.90 17.71
N PHE A 96 3.43 -16.34 18.05
CA PHE A 96 2.41 -17.06 18.81
C PHE A 96 1.80 -18.21 18.02
N PHE A 97 1.64 -18.05 16.70
CA PHE A 97 1.20 -19.14 15.84
C PHE A 97 2.18 -20.32 15.90
N ILE A 98 3.47 -20.08 15.70
CA ILE A 98 4.50 -21.14 15.76
C ILE A 98 4.60 -21.75 17.14
N LEU A 99 4.53 -20.95 18.22
CA LEU A 99 4.53 -21.48 19.58
C LEU A 99 3.31 -22.37 19.86
N ALA A 100 2.14 -22.04 19.32
CA ALA A 100 0.97 -22.91 19.39
C ALA A 100 1.19 -24.25 18.65
N LEU A 101 1.74 -24.19 17.44
CA LEU A 101 2.04 -25.38 16.64
C LEU A 101 3.10 -26.28 17.30
N ILE A 102 4.10 -25.71 17.96
CA ILE A 102 5.12 -26.47 18.71
C ILE A 102 4.48 -27.25 19.89
N ILE A 103 3.46 -26.67 20.54
CA ILE A 103 2.70 -27.40 21.57
C ILE A 103 1.98 -28.61 20.98
N LEU A 104 1.46 -28.50 19.76
CA LEU A 104 0.73 -29.56 19.08
C LEU A 104 1.68 -30.63 18.48
N TRP A 105 2.78 -30.18 17.89
CA TRP A 105 3.76 -31.03 17.20
C TRP A 105 5.20 -30.82 17.71
N PRO A 106 5.52 -31.16 18.94
CA PRO A 106 6.86 -30.90 19.51
C PRO A 106 7.98 -31.67 18.78
N ARG A 107 7.66 -32.80 18.13
CA ARG A 107 8.60 -33.57 17.30
C ARG A 107 9.17 -32.73 16.14
N TYR A 108 8.35 -31.87 15.56
CA TYR A 108 8.69 -31.06 14.37
C TYR A 108 9.08 -29.63 14.72
N GLU A 109 9.43 -29.34 15.97
CA GLU A 109 9.76 -27.98 16.44
C GLU A 109 10.74 -27.24 15.53
N ALA A 110 11.81 -27.90 15.07
CA ALA A 110 12.81 -27.31 14.19
C ALA A 110 12.22 -26.85 12.85
N TYR A 111 11.38 -27.69 12.24
CA TYR A 111 10.70 -27.36 10.97
C TYR A 111 9.69 -26.24 11.13
N LEU A 112 8.97 -26.20 12.24
CA LEU A 112 8.02 -25.16 12.57
C LEU A 112 8.71 -23.80 12.79
N ARG A 113 9.89 -23.79 13.40
CA ARG A 113 10.69 -22.56 13.52
C ARG A 113 11.15 -22.03 12.15
N TRP A 114 11.57 -22.92 11.24
CA TRP A 114 11.86 -22.55 9.85
C TRP A 114 10.62 -22.05 9.12
N LEU A 115 9.48 -22.70 9.30
CA LEU A 115 8.21 -22.24 8.76
C LEU A 115 7.89 -20.81 9.23
N GLY A 116 8.09 -20.51 10.51
CA GLY A 116 7.83 -19.17 11.04
C GLY A 116 8.66 -18.09 10.36
N VAL A 117 9.95 -18.35 10.09
CA VAL A 117 10.77 -17.38 9.34
C VAL A 117 10.31 -17.25 7.88
N LEU A 118 9.96 -18.36 7.23
CA LEU A 118 9.41 -18.35 5.88
C LEU A 118 8.07 -17.58 5.80
N LEU A 119 7.18 -17.76 6.78
CA LEU A 119 5.92 -17.01 6.85
C LEU A 119 6.14 -15.53 7.14
N LEU A 120 7.18 -15.18 7.91
CA LEU A 120 7.53 -13.78 8.16
C LEU A 120 7.87 -13.03 6.85
N VAL A 121 8.58 -13.70 5.96
CA VAL A 121 8.99 -13.16 4.65
C VAL A 121 8.26 -13.84 3.48
N TYR A 122 7.03 -14.30 3.72
CA TYR A 122 6.23 -15.03 2.74
C TYR A 122 6.04 -14.21 1.46
N PRO A 123 6.45 -14.73 0.29
CA PRO A 123 6.46 -13.97 -0.95
C PRO A 123 5.09 -13.88 -1.63
N GLY A 124 4.06 -14.54 -1.11
CA GLY A 124 2.67 -14.39 -1.53
C GLY A 124 1.94 -13.22 -0.87
N PHE A 125 2.63 -12.42 -0.03
CA PHE A 125 2.14 -11.17 0.54
C PHE A 125 3.24 -10.12 0.47
N LEU A 126 3.05 -9.11 -0.38
CA LEU A 126 4.06 -8.09 -0.72
C LEU A 126 3.70 -6.69 -0.18
N GLU A 127 2.62 -6.57 0.57
CA GLU A 127 2.01 -5.31 1.00
C GLU A 127 2.50 -4.81 2.38
N GLN A 128 3.65 -5.30 2.87
CA GLN A 128 4.16 -4.88 4.20
C GLN A 128 4.44 -3.38 4.28
N SER A 129 4.81 -2.76 3.16
CA SER A 129 5.08 -1.32 3.08
C SER A 129 3.83 -0.45 3.11
N ILE A 130 2.64 -1.01 2.86
CA ILE A 130 1.34 -0.35 3.06
C ILE A 130 0.93 -0.57 4.52
N SER A 131 1.70 0.05 5.41
CA SER A 131 1.71 -0.36 6.82
C SER A 131 0.49 0.11 7.60
N THR A 132 -0.10 1.23 7.23
CA THR A 132 -1.21 1.81 7.96
C THR A 132 -2.50 1.05 7.66
N ALA A 133 -2.78 0.78 6.38
CA ALA A 133 -3.95 0.00 5.97
C ALA A 133 -3.89 -1.45 6.47
N PHE A 134 -2.71 -2.08 6.44
CA PHE A 134 -2.53 -3.45 6.92
C PHE A 134 -2.30 -3.58 8.43
N ASN A 135 -2.24 -2.48 9.17
CA ASN A 135 -2.13 -2.49 10.62
C ASN A 135 -3.20 -3.36 11.28
N ARG A 136 -4.48 -3.16 10.92
CA ARG A 136 -5.61 -3.95 11.44
C ARG A 136 -5.55 -5.44 11.08
N HIS A 137 -5.01 -5.77 9.88
CA HIS A 137 -4.90 -7.16 9.45
C HIS A 137 -3.89 -7.92 10.30
N PHE A 138 -2.72 -7.34 10.54
CA PHE A 138 -1.71 -7.97 11.38
C PHE A 138 -2.06 -7.94 12.86
N ALA A 139 -2.77 -6.93 13.34
CA ALA A 139 -3.31 -6.92 14.71
C ALA A 139 -4.34 -8.04 14.93
N ALA A 140 -5.25 -8.25 13.97
CA ALA A 140 -6.21 -9.36 14.02
C ALA A 140 -5.52 -10.72 13.93
N PHE A 141 -4.53 -10.88 13.06
CA PHE A 141 -3.71 -12.08 12.99
C PHE A 141 -2.97 -12.37 14.30
N PHE A 142 -2.35 -11.35 14.89
CA PHE A 142 -1.71 -11.48 16.21
C PHE A 142 -2.69 -11.96 17.28
N LEU A 143 -3.89 -11.37 17.35
CA LEU A 143 -4.90 -11.74 18.35
C LEU A 143 -5.46 -13.15 18.12
N LEU A 144 -5.67 -13.57 16.87
CA LEU A 144 -6.02 -14.96 16.54
C LEU A 144 -4.95 -15.93 17.03
N ALA A 145 -3.69 -15.70 16.65
CA ALA A 145 -2.58 -16.56 17.01
C ALA A 145 -2.36 -16.61 18.52
N LEU A 146 -2.44 -15.45 19.20
CA LEU A 146 -2.39 -15.35 20.66
C LEU A 146 -3.54 -16.14 21.31
N SER A 147 -4.76 -15.99 20.78
CA SER A 147 -5.93 -16.72 21.30
C SER A 147 -5.74 -18.24 21.19
N ILE A 148 -5.27 -18.77 20.05
CA ILE A 148 -5.00 -20.20 19.88
C ILE A 148 -3.89 -20.65 20.84
N TYR A 149 -2.82 -19.86 20.99
CA TYR A 149 -1.73 -20.18 21.92
C TYR A 149 -2.20 -20.23 23.38
N LEU A 150 -2.98 -19.23 23.83
CA LEU A 150 -3.55 -19.17 25.18
C LEU A 150 -4.52 -20.35 25.43
N MET A 151 -5.35 -20.70 24.45
CA MET A 151 -6.24 -21.86 24.50
C MET A 151 -5.44 -23.16 24.72
N PHE A 152 -4.33 -23.35 24.01
CA PHE A 152 -3.46 -24.52 24.17
C PHE A 152 -2.76 -24.53 25.54
N LEU A 153 -2.28 -23.37 25.99
CA LEU A 153 -1.70 -23.25 27.33
C LEU A 153 -2.73 -23.54 28.43
N ALA A 154 -3.99 -23.12 28.26
CA ALA A 154 -5.06 -23.41 29.21
C ALA A 154 -5.32 -24.92 29.37
N VAL A 155 -5.22 -25.68 28.26
CA VAL A 155 -5.30 -27.14 28.30
C VAL A 155 -4.08 -27.75 29.00
N LYS A 156 -2.87 -27.29 28.68
CA LYS A 156 -1.60 -27.82 29.22
C LYS A 156 -1.33 -27.40 30.66
N ARG A 157 -1.91 -26.30 31.14
CA ARG A 157 -1.71 -25.75 32.48
C ARG A 157 -3.04 -25.52 33.20
N PRO A 158 -3.72 -26.60 33.66
CA PRO A 158 -5.06 -26.51 34.24
C PRO A 158 -5.19 -25.52 35.41
N LYS A 159 -4.13 -25.31 36.18
CA LYS A 159 -4.09 -24.35 37.29
C LYS A 159 -4.30 -22.88 36.82
N TRP A 160 -3.96 -22.57 35.59
CA TRP A 160 -4.10 -21.24 35.01
C TRP A 160 -5.26 -21.13 34.01
N ALA A 161 -6.01 -22.21 33.80
CA ALA A 161 -7.08 -22.29 32.80
C ALA A 161 -8.16 -21.21 33.02
N TRP A 162 -8.43 -20.86 34.25
CA TRP A 162 -9.45 -19.85 34.65
C TRP A 162 -9.10 -18.41 34.20
N ILE A 163 -7.81 -18.10 33.95
CA ILE A 163 -7.37 -16.83 33.37
C ILE A 163 -7.13 -16.99 31.86
N LEU A 164 -6.47 -18.07 31.45
CA LEU A 164 -6.03 -18.25 30.06
C LEU A 164 -7.19 -18.42 29.07
N PHE A 165 -8.28 -19.13 29.45
CA PHE A 165 -9.46 -19.22 28.60
C PHE A 165 -10.19 -17.89 28.41
N PRO A 166 -10.52 -17.12 29.45
CA PRO A 166 -11.11 -15.79 29.29
C PRO A 166 -10.27 -14.84 28.44
N LEU A 167 -8.95 -14.81 28.62
CA LEU A 167 -8.06 -14.01 27.76
C LEU A 167 -8.09 -14.49 26.30
N SER A 168 -8.15 -15.82 26.07
CA SER A 168 -8.30 -16.39 24.74
C SER A 168 -9.65 -16.01 24.11
N TRP A 169 -10.76 -16.05 24.85
CA TRP A 169 -12.08 -15.63 24.38
C TRP A 169 -12.12 -14.13 24.03
N LEU A 170 -11.52 -13.30 24.89
CA LEU A 170 -11.42 -11.86 24.66
C LEU A 170 -10.62 -11.57 23.36
N ALA A 171 -9.48 -12.23 23.17
CA ALA A 171 -8.69 -12.08 21.97
C ALA A 171 -9.46 -12.54 20.72
N THR A 172 -10.26 -13.64 20.82
CA THR A 172 -11.16 -14.10 19.75
C THR A 172 -12.20 -13.04 19.42
N PHE A 173 -12.87 -12.49 20.43
CA PHE A 173 -13.87 -11.45 20.25
C PHE A 173 -13.27 -10.24 19.53
N ILE A 174 -12.14 -9.73 20.01
CA ILE A 174 -11.52 -8.53 19.45
C ILE A 174 -11.10 -8.76 17.98
N HIS A 175 -10.44 -9.89 17.67
CA HIS A 175 -9.98 -10.09 16.29
C HIS A 175 -11.13 -10.25 15.28
N LEU A 176 -12.22 -10.95 15.65
CA LEU A 176 -13.38 -11.12 14.77
C LEU A 176 -14.03 -9.78 14.43
N PHE A 177 -14.14 -8.88 15.42
CA PHE A 177 -14.70 -7.55 15.21
C PHE A 177 -13.70 -6.53 14.64
N THR A 178 -12.42 -6.88 14.52
CA THR A 178 -11.42 -6.04 13.87
C THR A 178 -11.47 -6.17 12.35
N ILE A 179 -11.44 -7.40 11.83
CA ILE A 179 -11.54 -7.69 10.39
C ILE A 179 -11.89 -9.16 10.15
N GLU A 180 -12.69 -9.42 9.12
CA GLU A 180 -13.23 -10.75 8.78
C GLU A 180 -12.23 -11.72 8.13
N TYR A 181 -11.05 -11.31 7.73
CA TYR A 181 -10.09 -12.13 6.96
C TYR A 181 -9.81 -13.51 7.56
N PHE A 182 -9.83 -13.60 8.88
CA PHE A 182 -9.45 -14.82 9.59
C PHE A 182 -10.63 -15.58 10.19
N VAL A 183 -11.88 -15.17 9.90
CA VAL A 183 -13.07 -15.77 10.53
C VAL A 183 -13.21 -17.25 10.23
N GLY A 184 -12.87 -17.69 9.02
CA GLY A 184 -12.91 -19.11 8.67
C GLY A 184 -11.98 -19.99 9.52
N LEU A 185 -10.84 -19.45 9.98
CA LEU A 185 -9.90 -20.17 10.83
C LEU A 185 -10.45 -20.48 12.23
N GLU A 186 -11.50 -19.80 12.69
CA GLU A 186 -12.19 -20.13 13.95
C GLU A 186 -12.82 -21.52 13.89
N LEU A 187 -13.23 -21.98 12.69
CA LEU A 187 -13.78 -23.32 12.48
C LEU A 187 -12.72 -24.43 12.60
N LEU A 188 -11.43 -24.06 12.57
CA LEU A 188 -10.34 -25.01 12.79
C LEU A 188 -10.13 -25.34 14.27
N ARG A 189 -10.56 -24.49 15.20
CA ARG A 189 -10.34 -24.63 16.66
C ARG A 189 -10.81 -25.97 17.24
N PRO A 190 -12.00 -26.48 16.93
CA PRO A 190 -12.44 -27.77 17.49
C PRO A 190 -11.52 -28.91 17.09
N LEU A 191 -11.01 -28.90 15.85
CA LEU A 191 -10.03 -29.92 15.41
C LEU A 191 -8.73 -29.80 16.20
N LEU A 192 -8.18 -28.62 16.34
CA LEU A 192 -6.94 -28.36 17.07
C LEU A 192 -7.06 -28.72 18.56
N LEU A 193 -8.17 -28.35 19.21
CA LEU A 193 -8.48 -28.74 20.59
C LEU A 193 -8.59 -30.25 20.75
N TRP A 194 -9.35 -30.87 19.85
CA TRP A 194 -9.52 -32.34 19.88
C TRP A 194 -8.17 -33.07 19.76
N MET A 195 -7.34 -32.67 18.80
CA MET A 195 -6.00 -33.25 18.63
C MET A 195 -5.17 -33.15 19.91
N LEU A 196 -5.16 -31.96 20.54
CA LEU A 196 -4.40 -31.71 21.77
C LEU A 196 -4.91 -32.55 22.94
N ILE A 197 -6.22 -32.63 23.15
CA ILE A 197 -6.88 -33.36 24.24
C ILE A 197 -6.78 -34.89 23.99
N PHE A 198 -6.94 -35.32 22.73
CA PHE A 198 -6.82 -36.73 22.37
C PHE A 198 -5.39 -37.26 22.55
N ALA A 199 -4.39 -36.45 22.27
CA ALA A 199 -2.99 -36.84 22.51
C ALA A 199 -2.70 -37.19 23.99
N GLU A 200 -3.44 -36.54 24.93
CA GLU A 200 -3.33 -36.80 26.37
C GLU A 200 -4.20 -37.99 26.83
N ASN A 201 -5.46 -38.01 26.41
CA ASN A 201 -6.46 -38.96 26.97
C ASN A 201 -6.52 -40.29 26.22
N LYS A 202 -6.17 -40.30 24.93
CA LYS A 202 -6.25 -41.48 24.01
C LYS A 202 -7.66 -42.11 23.93
N LYS A 203 -8.71 -41.46 24.44
CA LYS A 203 -10.11 -41.93 24.42
C LYS A 203 -10.96 -40.98 23.56
N VAL A 204 -11.43 -41.47 22.40
CA VAL A 204 -12.13 -40.64 21.39
C VAL A 204 -13.33 -39.92 21.98
N PHE A 205 -14.32 -40.62 22.51
CA PHE A 205 -15.57 -40.00 23.00
C PHE A 205 -15.36 -39.03 24.16
N ARG A 206 -14.44 -39.36 25.08
CA ARG A 206 -14.09 -38.47 26.20
C ARG A 206 -13.42 -37.19 25.70
N SER A 207 -12.53 -37.32 24.73
CA SER A 207 -11.85 -36.16 24.11
C SER A 207 -12.81 -35.30 23.33
N LEU A 208 -13.77 -35.89 22.61
CA LEU A 208 -14.83 -35.14 21.91
C LEU A 208 -15.71 -34.35 22.89
N GLY A 209 -16.17 -34.96 23.98
CA GLY A 209 -16.96 -34.27 24.99
C GLY A 209 -16.21 -33.12 25.65
N GLN A 210 -14.94 -33.32 26.00
CA GLN A 210 -14.10 -32.25 26.56
C GLN A 210 -13.82 -31.13 25.57
N THR A 211 -13.66 -31.47 24.29
CA THR A 211 -13.50 -30.49 23.22
C THR A 211 -14.77 -29.65 23.07
N ALA A 212 -15.93 -30.29 23.00
CA ALA A 212 -17.21 -29.60 22.86
C ALA A 212 -17.45 -28.57 23.99
N ILE A 213 -17.22 -28.96 25.24
CA ILE A 213 -17.38 -28.07 26.40
C ILE A 213 -16.41 -26.88 26.32
N ARG A 214 -15.16 -27.09 25.98
CA ARG A 214 -14.13 -26.03 25.94
C ARG A 214 -14.25 -25.15 24.70
N TYR A 215 -14.81 -25.67 23.60
CA TYR A 215 -15.05 -24.93 22.37
C TYR A 215 -16.32 -24.07 22.42
N LEU A 216 -17.32 -24.48 23.24
CA LEU A 216 -18.62 -23.79 23.28
C LEU A 216 -18.55 -22.27 23.41
N PRO A 217 -17.71 -21.67 24.29
CA PRO A 217 -17.61 -20.21 24.35
C PRO A 217 -17.09 -19.58 23.06
N PHE A 218 -16.13 -20.19 22.37
CA PHE A 218 -15.64 -19.72 21.07
C PHE A 218 -16.72 -19.80 20.00
N LEU A 219 -17.50 -20.90 20.00
CA LEU A 219 -18.63 -21.05 19.09
C LEU A 219 -19.69 -19.95 19.32
N LEU A 220 -20.01 -19.64 20.58
CA LEU A 220 -20.96 -18.58 20.91
C LEU A 220 -20.46 -17.20 20.46
N ILE A 221 -19.17 -16.90 20.63
CA ILE A 221 -18.56 -15.65 20.14
C ILE A 221 -18.63 -15.56 18.62
N THR A 222 -18.28 -16.66 17.94
CA THR A 222 -18.30 -16.74 16.46
C THR A 222 -19.74 -16.65 15.94
N ALA A 223 -20.70 -17.33 16.55
CA ALA A 223 -22.11 -17.25 16.21
C ALA A 223 -22.67 -15.83 16.43
N PHE A 224 -22.32 -15.18 17.56
CA PHE A 224 -22.67 -13.78 17.83
C PHE A 224 -22.11 -12.84 16.76
N TYR A 225 -20.82 -13.03 16.35
CA TYR A 225 -20.21 -12.26 15.28
C TYR A 225 -20.99 -12.43 13.96
N PHE A 226 -21.34 -13.67 13.56
CA PHE A 226 -22.11 -13.92 12.33
C PHE A 226 -23.52 -13.33 12.39
N TRP A 227 -24.22 -13.48 13.52
CA TRP A 227 -25.50 -12.83 13.74
C TRP A 227 -25.37 -11.31 13.57
N TRP A 228 -24.40 -10.69 14.26
CA TRP A 228 -24.14 -9.27 14.12
C TRP A 228 -23.80 -8.89 12.68
N ARG A 229 -22.90 -9.63 12.02
CA ARG A 229 -22.41 -9.33 10.67
C ARG A 229 -23.51 -9.41 9.61
N PHE A 230 -24.44 -10.37 9.71
CA PHE A 230 -25.48 -10.60 8.71
C PHE A 230 -26.84 -9.95 9.05
N VAL A 231 -27.13 -9.70 10.31
CA VAL A 231 -28.44 -9.18 10.74
C VAL A 231 -28.36 -7.71 11.11
N VAL A 232 -27.35 -7.31 11.92
CA VAL A 232 -27.29 -5.95 12.47
C VAL A 232 -26.51 -5.02 11.55
N TYR A 233 -25.35 -5.47 11.09
CA TYR A 233 -24.41 -4.64 10.31
C TYR A 233 -24.95 -4.19 8.94
N PRO A 234 -25.66 -4.99 8.13
CA PRO A 234 -26.17 -4.57 6.83
C PRO A 234 -27.11 -3.36 6.90
N HIS A 235 -27.75 -3.14 8.03
CA HIS A 235 -28.66 -2.00 8.24
C HIS A 235 -27.93 -0.70 8.59
N GLN A 236 -26.62 -0.78 8.89
CA GLN A 236 -25.81 0.36 9.35
C GLN A 236 -24.84 0.87 8.29
N VAL A 237 -24.60 0.10 7.20
CA VAL A 237 -23.53 0.36 6.25
C VAL A 237 -24.07 0.81 4.90
N VAL A 238 -23.58 1.95 4.46
CA VAL A 238 -23.70 2.43 3.08
C VAL A 238 -22.42 2.04 2.34
N GLY A 239 -22.43 1.00 1.51
CA GLY A 239 -21.33 0.73 0.57
C GLY A 239 -20.94 -0.73 0.36
N HIS A 240 -20.47 -1.48 1.34
CA HIS A 240 -19.90 -2.82 1.10
C HIS A 240 -20.81 -4.01 1.47
N ALA A 241 -22.04 -3.79 1.89
CA ALA A 241 -22.97 -4.87 2.28
C ALA A 241 -23.36 -5.80 1.12
N GLY A 242 -23.13 -5.40 -0.13
CA GLY A 242 -23.47 -6.16 -1.35
C GLY A 242 -22.37 -7.08 -1.89
N ASP A 243 -21.18 -7.08 -1.30
CA ASP A 243 -20.02 -7.80 -1.88
C ASP A 243 -20.04 -9.31 -1.60
N ILE A 244 -20.86 -9.79 -0.67
CA ILE A 244 -21.03 -11.24 -0.48
C ILE A 244 -22.03 -11.75 -1.54
N LYS A 245 -21.49 -12.11 -2.68
CA LYS A 245 -22.23 -12.88 -3.69
C LYS A 245 -22.24 -14.33 -3.23
N LEU A 246 -23.31 -14.74 -2.52
CA LEU A 246 -23.61 -16.15 -2.40
C LEU A 246 -24.05 -16.62 -3.80
N PRO A 247 -23.20 -17.34 -4.53
CA PRO A 247 -23.38 -17.49 -5.98
C PRO A 247 -24.52 -18.43 -6.39
N TYR A 248 -25.27 -19.07 -5.48
CA TYR A 248 -25.98 -20.30 -5.86
C TYR A 248 -27.37 -20.46 -5.24
N SER A 249 -28.36 -20.56 -6.12
CA SER A 249 -29.72 -21.02 -5.80
C SER A 249 -30.05 -22.29 -6.62
N GLY A 250 -30.21 -23.46 -5.96
CA GLY A 250 -30.63 -24.71 -6.56
C GLY A 250 -29.64 -25.89 -6.45
N PHE A 251 -30.12 -27.13 -6.66
CA PHE A 251 -29.31 -28.35 -6.47
C PHE A 251 -28.21 -28.53 -7.53
N GLU A 252 -28.50 -28.17 -8.80
CA GLU A 252 -27.44 -28.15 -9.85
C GLU A 252 -26.33 -27.16 -9.55
N SER A 253 -26.66 -26.09 -8.87
CA SER A 253 -25.70 -25.11 -8.38
C SER A 253 -24.80 -25.62 -7.24
N LEU A 254 -25.25 -26.58 -6.41
CA LEU A 254 -24.43 -27.19 -5.35
C LEU A 254 -23.29 -28.03 -5.94
N ILE A 255 -23.56 -28.79 -7.02
CA ILE A 255 -22.53 -29.59 -7.70
C ILE A 255 -21.52 -28.66 -8.38
N GLY A 256 -22.00 -27.64 -9.08
CA GLY A 256 -21.15 -26.61 -9.68
C GLY A 256 -20.29 -25.88 -8.65
N SER A 257 -20.88 -25.55 -7.49
CA SER A 257 -20.17 -24.93 -6.37
C SER A 257 -19.09 -25.83 -5.77
N ALA A 258 -19.40 -27.11 -5.59
CA ALA A 258 -18.42 -28.08 -5.07
C ALA A 258 -17.25 -28.26 -6.06
N PHE A 259 -17.52 -28.32 -7.35
CA PHE A 259 -16.49 -28.38 -8.39
C PHE A 259 -15.64 -27.12 -8.42
N THR A 260 -16.25 -25.93 -8.35
CA THR A 260 -15.56 -24.65 -8.28
C THR A 260 -14.69 -24.56 -7.03
N LEU A 261 -15.22 -24.96 -5.87
CA LEU A 261 -14.47 -25.00 -4.62
C LEU A 261 -13.24 -25.92 -4.71
N LEU A 262 -13.41 -27.11 -5.30
CA LEU A 262 -12.28 -28.05 -5.50
C LEU A 262 -11.23 -27.47 -6.45
N THR A 263 -11.66 -26.86 -7.55
CA THR A 263 -10.77 -26.23 -8.53
C THR A 263 -10.01 -25.06 -7.91
N HIS A 264 -10.70 -24.16 -7.20
CA HIS A 264 -10.06 -23.04 -6.48
C HIS A 264 -9.10 -23.56 -5.43
N THR A 265 -9.48 -24.58 -4.65
CA THR A 265 -8.59 -25.20 -3.67
C THR A 265 -7.33 -25.74 -4.33
N PHE A 266 -7.45 -26.46 -5.44
CA PHE A 266 -6.29 -27.04 -6.12
C PHE A 266 -5.38 -25.95 -6.71
N VAL A 267 -5.93 -24.99 -7.41
CA VAL A 267 -5.18 -23.91 -8.08
C VAL A 267 -4.49 -23.03 -7.04
N ASP A 268 -5.27 -22.49 -6.11
CA ASP A 268 -4.75 -21.54 -5.11
C ASP A 268 -3.80 -22.20 -4.10
N LEU A 269 -4.05 -23.46 -3.73
CA LEU A 269 -3.14 -24.21 -2.86
C LEU A 269 -1.83 -24.54 -3.58
N SER A 270 -1.90 -24.98 -4.85
CA SER A 270 -0.71 -25.26 -5.65
C SER A 270 0.15 -23.99 -5.82
N TYR A 271 -0.48 -22.85 -6.07
CA TYR A 271 0.20 -21.56 -6.10
C TYR A 271 0.82 -21.24 -4.74
N SER A 272 0.02 -21.18 -3.69
CA SER A 272 0.43 -20.69 -2.36
C SER A 272 1.42 -21.60 -1.65
N ALA A 273 1.33 -22.93 -1.83
CA ALA A 273 2.21 -23.88 -1.17
C ALA A 273 3.49 -24.23 -1.96
N LEU A 274 3.48 -24.07 -3.28
CA LEU A 274 4.58 -24.51 -4.14
C LEU A 274 5.14 -23.42 -5.05
N GLN A 275 4.30 -22.76 -5.86
CA GLN A 275 4.78 -21.85 -6.91
C GLN A 275 5.28 -20.53 -6.38
N VAL A 276 4.57 -19.93 -5.43
CA VAL A 276 4.83 -18.58 -4.91
C VAL A 276 6.24 -18.39 -4.37
N TRP A 277 6.86 -19.43 -3.83
CA TRP A 277 8.20 -19.36 -3.24
C TRP A 277 9.29 -18.95 -4.24
N THR A 278 9.06 -19.19 -5.52
CA THR A 278 10.03 -18.88 -6.58
C THR A 278 9.47 -17.94 -7.65
N SER A 279 8.16 -17.95 -7.90
CA SER A 279 7.56 -17.14 -8.96
C SER A 279 7.40 -15.66 -8.59
N ALA A 280 7.20 -15.35 -7.31
CA ALA A 280 6.95 -13.99 -6.86
C ALA A 280 8.10 -13.02 -7.20
N ILE A 281 9.35 -13.46 -7.12
CA ILE A 281 10.51 -12.61 -7.45
C ILE A 281 10.54 -12.22 -8.92
N ALA A 282 10.12 -13.13 -9.81
CA ALA A 282 10.06 -12.86 -11.25
C ALA A 282 8.95 -11.87 -11.63
N GLY A 283 7.91 -11.75 -10.80
CA GLY A 283 6.82 -10.79 -10.98
C GLY A 283 7.13 -9.38 -10.49
N ILE A 284 8.30 -9.13 -9.88
CA ILE A 284 8.68 -7.79 -9.43
C ILE A 284 9.06 -6.94 -10.64
N GLU A 285 8.36 -5.85 -10.83
CA GLU A 285 8.64 -4.88 -11.87
C GLU A 285 10.06 -4.31 -11.73
N GLY A 286 10.83 -4.32 -12.82
CA GLY A 286 12.23 -3.88 -12.81
C GLY A 286 13.22 -4.91 -12.22
N PHE A 287 12.79 -6.15 -11.91
CA PHE A 287 13.71 -7.20 -11.51
C PHE A 287 14.70 -7.54 -12.63
N THR A 288 15.98 -7.40 -12.37
CA THR A 288 17.07 -7.76 -13.28
C THR A 288 18.34 -8.10 -12.50
N PHE A 289 19.09 -9.08 -12.99
CA PHE A 289 20.41 -9.41 -12.44
C PHE A 289 21.50 -8.37 -12.78
N GLN A 290 21.22 -7.39 -13.62
CA GLN A 290 22.13 -6.26 -13.89
C GLN A 290 22.07 -5.21 -12.76
N SER A 291 21.02 -5.19 -11.94
CA SER A 291 20.84 -4.24 -10.87
C SER A 291 21.70 -4.58 -9.65
N LYS A 292 22.46 -3.59 -9.14
CA LYS A 292 23.21 -3.70 -7.87
C LYS A 292 22.30 -4.01 -6.67
N VAL A 293 21.07 -3.48 -6.68
CA VAL A 293 20.09 -3.71 -5.62
C VAL A 293 19.67 -5.17 -5.56
N THR A 294 19.54 -5.85 -6.71
CA THR A 294 19.24 -7.28 -6.78
C THR A 294 20.34 -8.09 -6.06
N TRP A 295 21.60 -7.82 -6.33
CA TRP A 295 22.71 -8.51 -5.68
C TRP A 295 22.80 -8.21 -4.17
N LEU A 296 22.52 -6.97 -3.75
CA LEU A 296 22.42 -6.62 -2.34
C LEU A 296 21.29 -7.40 -1.65
N ALA A 297 20.12 -7.52 -2.27
CA ALA A 297 18.99 -8.27 -1.73
C ALA A 297 19.33 -9.76 -1.56
N PHE A 298 19.94 -10.39 -2.55
CA PHE A 298 20.40 -11.76 -2.44
C PHE A 298 21.52 -11.92 -1.41
N GLY A 299 22.50 -11.01 -1.36
CA GLY A 299 23.57 -11.01 -0.36
C GLY A 299 23.03 -10.93 1.06
N LEU A 300 22.02 -10.07 1.30
CA LEU A 300 21.33 -9.97 2.58
C LEU A 300 20.57 -11.25 2.89
N GLY A 301 19.87 -11.83 1.90
CA GLY A 301 19.19 -13.12 2.02
C GLY A 301 20.15 -14.24 2.43
N VAL A 302 21.31 -14.33 1.79
CA VAL A 302 22.36 -15.31 2.13
C VAL A 302 22.86 -15.09 3.56
N LEU A 303 23.20 -13.85 3.93
CA LEU A 303 23.72 -13.52 5.26
C LEU A 303 22.73 -13.91 6.37
N LEU A 304 21.48 -13.45 6.26
CA LEU A 304 20.46 -13.72 7.28
C LEU A 304 20.12 -15.21 7.37
N THR A 305 20.02 -15.88 6.22
CA THR A 305 19.78 -17.32 6.18
C THR A 305 20.94 -18.10 6.79
N MET A 306 22.19 -17.78 6.49
CA MET A 306 23.36 -18.43 7.09
C MET A 306 23.39 -18.23 8.60
N LEU A 307 23.17 -17.01 9.08
CA LEU A 307 23.11 -16.73 10.51
C LEU A 307 22.00 -17.55 11.19
N PHE A 308 20.80 -17.62 10.60
CA PHE A 308 19.70 -18.41 11.14
C PHE A 308 20.04 -19.92 11.12
N ALA A 309 20.57 -20.44 10.01
CA ALA A 309 20.89 -21.85 9.81
C ALA A 309 22.03 -22.36 10.71
N ILE A 310 22.95 -21.50 11.15
CA ILE A 310 23.99 -21.87 12.13
C ILE A 310 23.38 -22.23 13.49
N PHE A 311 22.32 -21.54 13.88
CA PHE A 311 21.68 -21.71 15.18
C PHE A 311 20.48 -22.64 15.15
N GLN A 312 19.82 -22.82 13.98
CA GLN A 312 18.64 -23.67 13.82
C GLN A 312 18.94 -24.84 12.90
N ASP A 313 19.14 -26.03 13.52
CA ASP A 313 19.26 -27.26 12.76
C ASP A 313 17.87 -27.74 12.29
N VAL A 314 17.83 -28.63 11.33
CA VAL A 314 16.60 -29.25 10.79
C VAL A 314 16.65 -30.74 11.18
N LYS A 315 16.16 -31.04 12.37
CA LYS A 315 16.07 -32.41 12.90
C LYS A 315 14.78 -32.63 13.65
N GLU A 316 14.25 -33.85 13.52
CA GLU A 316 13.14 -34.27 14.36
C GLU A 316 13.66 -34.45 15.80
N ARG A 317 12.85 -33.97 16.74
CA ARG A 317 13.12 -34.19 18.15
C ARG A 317 12.60 -35.56 18.57
N GLU A 318 13.41 -36.33 19.27
CA GLU A 318 12.96 -37.57 19.88
C GLU A 318 11.96 -37.26 20.99
N VAL A 319 10.68 -37.54 20.75
CA VAL A 319 9.58 -37.37 21.70
C VAL A 319 8.70 -38.59 21.65
N GLN A 320 8.23 -39.06 22.81
CA GLN A 320 7.34 -40.21 22.92
C GLN A 320 5.94 -40.02 22.28
N VAL A 321 5.61 -38.82 21.85
CA VAL A 321 4.31 -38.52 21.21
C VAL A 321 4.37 -38.89 19.73
N SER A 322 3.54 -39.83 19.33
CA SER A 322 3.37 -40.21 17.92
C SER A 322 2.65 -39.13 17.16
N SER A 323 3.40 -38.26 16.49
CA SER A 323 2.87 -37.33 15.50
C SER A 323 3.41 -37.68 14.12
N SER A 324 2.56 -37.63 13.09
CA SER A 324 2.96 -37.95 11.71
C SER A 324 2.90 -36.68 10.83
N PRO A 325 3.67 -36.60 9.74
CA PRO A 325 3.55 -35.52 8.76
C PRO A 325 2.13 -35.40 8.17
N ALA A 326 1.39 -36.54 8.12
CA ALA A 326 0.00 -36.54 7.66
C ALA A 326 -0.92 -35.64 8.52
N SER A 327 -0.69 -35.58 9.83
CA SER A 327 -1.47 -34.69 10.70
C SER A 327 -1.20 -33.20 10.41
N ILE A 328 0.04 -32.87 10.06
CA ILE A 328 0.42 -31.50 9.64
C ILE A 328 -0.24 -31.18 8.31
N PHE A 329 -0.21 -32.12 7.35
CA PHE A 329 -0.85 -31.96 6.04
C PHE A 329 -2.36 -31.73 6.15
N VAL A 330 -3.07 -32.56 6.92
CA VAL A 330 -4.51 -32.47 7.09
C VAL A 330 -4.91 -31.12 7.73
N VAL A 331 -4.25 -30.74 8.82
CA VAL A 331 -4.50 -29.45 9.47
C VAL A 331 -4.13 -28.30 8.53
N GLY A 332 -3.04 -28.41 7.77
CA GLY A 332 -2.64 -27.43 6.78
C GLY A 332 -3.68 -27.26 5.68
N LEU A 333 -4.20 -28.35 5.13
CA LEU A 333 -5.25 -28.33 4.10
C LEU A 333 -6.55 -27.69 4.61
N PHE A 334 -7.02 -28.11 5.79
CA PHE A 334 -8.21 -27.48 6.40
C PHE A 334 -7.97 -26.01 6.72
N SER A 335 -6.80 -25.64 7.26
CA SER A 335 -6.45 -24.25 7.54
C SER A 335 -6.43 -23.41 6.25
N PHE A 336 -5.90 -23.97 5.15
CA PHE A 336 -5.90 -23.29 3.86
C PHE A 336 -7.32 -23.05 3.34
N VAL A 337 -8.13 -24.09 3.26
CA VAL A 337 -9.52 -24.00 2.77
C VAL A 337 -10.34 -23.03 3.62
N LEU A 338 -10.29 -23.19 4.94
CA LEU A 338 -11.05 -22.34 5.86
C LEU A 338 -10.57 -20.87 5.83
N GLY A 339 -9.25 -20.65 5.67
CA GLY A 339 -8.68 -19.31 5.51
C GLY A 339 -9.04 -18.66 4.18
N ALA A 340 -9.23 -19.45 3.11
CA ALA A 340 -9.60 -18.98 1.78
C ALA A 340 -11.10 -18.74 1.60
N LEU A 341 -11.96 -19.44 2.36
CA LEU A 341 -13.41 -19.37 2.22
C LEU A 341 -13.99 -17.94 2.20
N PRO A 342 -13.60 -17.02 3.10
CA PRO A 342 -14.11 -15.65 3.07
C PRO A 342 -13.77 -14.92 1.75
N ILE A 343 -12.62 -15.24 1.15
CA ILE A 343 -12.13 -14.63 -0.10
C ILE A 343 -12.91 -15.22 -1.28
N TRP A 344 -13.01 -16.54 -1.37
CA TRP A 344 -13.77 -17.22 -2.43
C TRP A 344 -15.25 -16.85 -2.41
N ALA A 345 -15.83 -16.58 -1.24
CA ALA A 345 -17.19 -16.07 -1.11
C ALA A 345 -17.42 -14.70 -1.79
N THR A 346 -16.35 -13.92 -2.01
CA THR A 346 -16.40 -12.66 -2.78
C THR A 346 -16.13 -12.85 -4.28
N GLY A 347 -15.93 -14.08 -4.74
CA GLY A 347 -15.61 -14.42 -6.14
C GLY A 347 -14.16 -14.12 -6.54
N LYS A 348 -13.26 -13.91 -5.58
CA LYS A 348 -11.84 -13.63 -5.83
C LYS A 348 -10.97 -14.87 -5.61
N LEU A 349 -9.81 -14.92 -6.28
CA LEU A 349 -8.81 -15.97 -6.15
C LEU A 349 -7.59 -15.44 -5.38
N ILE A 350 -6.87 -16.33 -4.69
CA ILE A 350 -5.62 -16.01 -4.00
C ILE A 350 -4.47 -15.89 -5.02
N SER A 351 -4.53 -16.69 -6.09
CA SER A 351 -3.59 -16.66 -7.21
C SER A 351 -3.92 -15.55 -8.24
N GLY A 352 -4.81 -14.62 -7.89
CA GLY A 352 -5.22 -13.51 -8.75
C GLY A 352 -4.04 -12.62 -9.16
N SER A 353 -4.14 -12.02 -10.35
CA SER A 353 -3.12 -11.13 -10.91
C SER A 353 -3.45 -9.65 -10.72
N GLY A 354 -4.49 -9.34 -9.98
CA GLY A 354 -4.87 -7.96 -9.69
C GLY A 354 -3.87 -7.28 -8.78
N ARG A 355 -3.72 -5.96 -8.97
CA ARG A 355 -2.87 -5.16 -8.08
C ARG A 355 -3.39 -5.29 -6.65
N TRP A 356 -2.52 -5.55 -5.69
CA TRP A 356 -2.82 -5.80 -4.27
C TRP A 356 -3.69 -7.03 -3.97
N ASP A 357 -3.93 -7.93 -4.92
CA ASP A 357 -4.70 -9.16 -4.68
C ASP A 357 -3.94 -10.18 -3.82
N ASP A 358 -2.61 -10.06 -3.74
CA ASP A 358 -1.75 -10.84 -2.85
C ASP A 358 -2.10 -10.66 -1.36
N ARG A 359 -2.82 -9.59 -0.97
CA ARG A 359 -3.40 -9.44 0.39
C ARG A 359 -4.30 -10.61 0.77
N PHE A 360 -4.93 -11.25 -0.20
CA PHE A 360 -5.81 -12.39 0.03
C PHE A 360 -5.06 -13.64 0.50
N ALA A 361 -3.74 -13.68 0.38
CA ALA A 361 -2.93 -14.78 0.89
C ALA A 361 -2.76 -14.79 2.41
N LEU A 362 -3.08 -13.71 3.15
CA LEU A 362 -2.77 -13.57 4.57
C LEU A 362 -3.33 -14.67 5.48
N ALA A 363 -4.58 -15.09 5.32
CA ALA A 363 -5.14 -16.17 6.12
C ALA A 363 -4.77 -17.56 5.56
N PRO A 364 -4.85 -17.82 4.23
CA PRO A 364 -4.49 -19.11 3.64
C PRO A 364 -3.01 -19.46 3.76
N MET A 365 -2.08 -18.48 3.81
CA MET A 365 -0.64 -18.75 3.89
C MET A 365 -0.25 -19.64 5.08
N LEU A 366 -1.00 -19.58 6.17
CA LEU A 366 -0.77 -20.39 7.37
C LEU A 366 -0.95 -21.88 7.06
N GLY A 367 -2.03 -22.21 6.34
CA GLY A 367 -2.31 -23.55 5.88
C GLY A 367 -1.37 -24.00 4.77
N ALA A 368 -1.11 -23.15 3.77
CA ALA A 368 -0.18 -23.41 2.68
C ALA A 368 1.23 -23.76 3.20
N GLY A 369 1.72 -22.99 4.18
CA GLY A 369 3.02 -23.26 4.80
C GLY A 369 3.07 -24.61 5.54
N LEU A 370 1.99 -25.03 6.22
CA LEU A 370 1.91 -26.35 6.85
C LEU A 370 1.89 -27.47 5.80
N VAL A 371 1.13 -27.31 4.72
CA VAL A 371 1.12 -28.27 3.59
C VAL A 371 2.53 -28.38 3.00
N PHE A 372 3.20 -27.24 2.76
CA PHE A 372 4.58 -27.23 2.27
C PHE A 372 5.53 -28.00 3.18
N ILE A 373 5.48 -27.81 4.51
CA ILE A 373 6.32 -28.56 5.45
C ILE A 373 6.01 -30.06 5.41
N ALA A 374 4.74 -30.45 5.33
CA ALA A 374 4.37 -31.87 5.23
C ALA A 374 4.91 -32.50 3.94
N LEU A 375 4.80 -31.82 2.79
CA LEU A 375 5.36 -32.26 1.51
C LEU A 375 6.88 -32.35 1.55
N LEU A 376 7.55 -31.39 2.19
CA LEU A 376 9.00 -31.41 2.40
C LEU A 376 9.42 -32.67 3.18
N LEU A 377 8.70 -33.00 4.27
CA LEU A 377 8.97 -34.17 5.10
C LEU A 377 8.75 -35.49 4.34
N TRP A 378 7.79 -35.55 3.42
CA TRP A 378 7.49 -36.78 2.66
C TRP A 378 8.41 -36.97 1.45
N PHE A 379 8.70 -35.92 0.69
CA PHE A 379 9.31 -36.05 -0.63
C PHE A 379 10.78 -35.64 -0.67
N VAL A 380 11.28 -34.91 0.33
CA VAL A 380 12.67 -34.46 0.35
C VAL A 380 13.48 -35.28 1.38
N ARG A 381 14.59 -35.86 0.97
CA ARG A 381 15.50 -36.57 1.87
C ARG A 381 15.94 -35.65 3.02
N SER A 382 16.00 -36.18 4.26
CA SER A 382 16.32 -35.40 5.46
C SER A 382 17.64 -34.61 5.35
N SER A 383 18.66 -35.17 4.68
CA SER A 383 19.94 -34.50 4.44
C SER A 383 19.84 -33.29 3.52
N LYS A 384 18.80 -33.16 2.69
CA LYS A 384 18.59 -32.06 1.75
C LYS A 384 17.57 -31.03 2.22
N GLN A 385 16.74 -31.31 3.22
CA GLN A 385 15.66 -30.47 3.69
C GLN A 385 16.15 -29.09 4.15
N LYS A 386 17.27 -29.05 4.88
CA LYS A 386 17.90 -27.79 5.32
C LYS A 386 18.35 -26.92 4.15
N ILE A 387 18.88 -27.55 3.09
CA ILE A 387 19.31 -26.84 1.87
C ILE A 387 18.10 -26.22 1.18
N VAL A 388 17.00 -26.99 1.01
CA VAL A 388 15.78 -26.47 0.38
C VAL A 388 15.21 -25.30 1.16
N LEU A 389 15.06 -25.42 2.48
CA LEU A 389 14.58 -24.35 3.35
C LEU A 389 15.47 -23.10 3.28
N SER A 390 16.81 -23.30 3.25
CA SER A 390 17.77 -22.20 3.13
C SER A 390 17.67 -21.49 1.79
N LEU A 391 17.60 -22.21 0.68
CA LEU A 391 17.46 -21.62 -0.65
C LEU A 391 16.15 -20.81 -0.77
N LEU A 392 15.05 -21.37 -0.30
CA LEU A 392 13.77 -20.65 -0.29
C LEU A 392 13.82 -19.40 0.58
N LEU A 393 14.42 -19.47 1.76
CA LEU A 393 14.52 -18.33 2.65
C LEU A 393 15.35 -17.19 2.01
N ILE A 394 16.44 -17.53 1.32
CA ILE A 394 17.25 -16.55 0.56
C ILE A 394 16.37 -15.82 -0.48
N ILE A 395 15.61 -16.59 -1.29
CA ILE A 395 14.74 -16.04 -2.32
C ILE A 395 13.65 -15.16 -1.69
N CYS A 396 13.01 -15.64 -0.61
CA CYS A 396 11.94 -14.89 0.06
C CYS A 396 12.43 -13.55 0.64
N ILE A 397 13.59 -13.56 1.32
CA ILE A 397 14.20 -12.33 1.85
C ILE A 397 14.55 -11.39 0.69
N ALA A 398 15.19 -11.90 -0.37
CA ALA A 398 15.53 -11.09 -1.55
C ALA A 398 14.28 -10.47 -2.19
N THR A 399 13.21 -11.25 -2.36
CA THR A 399 11.91 -10.78 -2.86
C THR A 399 11.39 -9.62 -2.02
N GLN A 400 11.31 -9.77 -0.70
CA GLN A 400 10.79 -8.73 0.18
C GLN A 400 11.66 -7.47 0.19
N VAL A 401 12.98 -7.61 0.17
CA VAL A 401 13.92 -6.47 0.07
C VAL A 401 13.73 -5.70 -1.24
N LEU A 402 13.55 -6.39 -2.36
CA LEU A 402 13.27 -5.76 -3.66
C LEU A 402 11.92 -5.03 -3.67
N VAL A 403 10.89 -5.63 -3.08
CA VAL A 403 9.57 -5.00 -2.95
C VAL A 403 9.64 -3.74 -2.08
N VAL A 404 10.31 -3.79 -0.93
CA VAL A 404 10.53 -2.61 -0.09
C VAL A 404 11.29 -1.52 -0.85
N ASN A 405 12.28 -1.89 -1.67
CA ASN A 405 12.98 -0.92 -2.51
C ASN A 405 12.07 -0.30 -3.58
N LYS A 406 11.15 -1.08 -4.18
CA LYS A 406 10.15 -0.55 -5.11
C LYS A 406 9.28 0.52 -4.42
N TYR A 407 8.72 0.22 -3.25
CA TYR A 407 7.93 1.18 -2.47
C TYR A 407 8.75 2.42 -2.09
N ARG A 408 10.03 2.26 -1.75
CA ARG A 408 10.94 3.39 -1.49
C ARG A 408 11.07 4.32 -2.71
N LEU A 409 11.24 3.76 -3.90
CA LEU A 409 11.32 4.55 -5.14
C LEU A 409 9.98 5.23 -5.43
N GLU A 410 8.87 4.53 -5.28
CA GLU A 410 7.52 5.08 -5.46
C GLU A 410 7.22 6.21 -4.47
N TRP A 411 7.70 6.09 -3.22
CA TRP A 411 7.59 7.17 -2.25
C TRP A 411 8.34 8.43 -2.69
N GLY A 412 9.54 8.27 -3.23
CA GLY A 412 10.30 9.40 -3.76
C GLY A 412 9.55 10.15 -4.86
N VAL A 413 8.92 9.42 -5.78
CA VAL A 413 8.09 10.02 -6.86
C VAL A 413 6.87 10.72 -6.27
N GLN A 414 6.15 10.06 -5.37
CA GLN A 414 4.94 10.58 -4.75
C GLN A 414 5.20 11.82 -3.89
N SER A 415 6.22 11.79 -3.04
CA SER A 415 6.63 12.91 -2.20
C SER A 415 7.00 14.13 -3.06
N ASN A 416 7.80 13.90 -4.11
CA ASN A 416 8.18 14.95 -5.04
C ASN A 416 6.96 15.57 -5.76
N TYR A 417 5.98 14.74 -6.17
CA TYR A 417 4.73 15.21 -6.76
C TYR A 417 3.98 16.18 -5.84
N TYR A 418 3.81 15.84 -4.56
CA TYR A 418 3.06 16.70 -3.64
C TYR A 418 3.81 17.99 -3.30
N TRP A 419 5.14 17.98 -3.23
CA TRP A 419 5.91 19.20 -3.07
C TRP A 419 5.88 20.07 -4.31
N GLN A 420 5.97 19.52 -5.51
CA GLN A 420 5.82 20.25 -6.76
C GLN A 420 4.41 20.86 -6.88
N LEU A 421 3.38 20.08 -6.53
CA LEU A 421 2.01 20.61 -6.50
C LEU A 421 1.87 21.80 -5.54
N TYR A 422 2.49 21.73 -4.37
CA TYR A 422 2.51 22.82 -3.41
C TYR A 422 3.29 24.04 -3.93
N TRP A 423 4.43 23.85 -4.56
CA TRP A 423 5.22 24.95 -5.12
C TRP A 423 4.44 25.69 -6.21
N ARG A 424 3.71 24.96 -7.06
CA ARG A 424 2.90 25.52 -8.14
C ARG A 424 1.56 26.05 -7.67
N ALA A 425 0.91 25.37 -6.73
CA ALA A 425 -0.43 25.68 -6.20
C ALA A 425 -0.42 25.63 -4.67
N PRO A 426 0.12 26.65 -3.98
CA PRO A 426 0.32 26.62 -2.53
C PRO A 426 -0.99 26.61 -1.73
N ALA A 427 -2.10 27.06 -2.30
CA ALA A 427 -3.43 26.92 -1.77
C ALA A 427 -4.48 26.90 -2.89
N LEU A 428 -5.61 26.27 -2.63
CA LEU A 428 -6.74 26.16 -3.55
C LEU A 428 -8.00 26.75 -2.95
N GLN A 429 -8.85 27.34 -3.80
CA GLN A 429 -10.20 27.69 -3.40
C GLN A 429 -11.04 26.45 -3.18
N LYS A 430 -11.95 26.47 -2.19
CA LYS A 430 -12.85 25.36 -1.91
C LYS A 430 -13.75 25.05 -3.11
N GLY A 431 -14.08 23.78 -3.33
CA GLY A 431 -14.84 23.31 -4.48
C GLY A 431 -13.98 23.02 -5.70
N THR A 432 -12.64 23.08 -5.59
CA THR A 432 -11.74 22.83 -6.72
C THR A 432 -11.61 21.32 -7.00
N ALA A 433 -11.86 20.93 -8.26
CA ALA A 433 -11.54 19.63 -8.81
C ALA A 433 -10.14 19.67 -9.46
N LEU A 434 -9.25 18.78 -9.06
CA LEU A 434 -7.95 18.58 -9.69
C LEU A 434 -8.07 17.46 -10.72
N LEU A 435 -7.88 17.77 -11.98
CA LEU A 435 -7.98 16.81 -13.08
C LEU A 435 -6.57 16.42 -13.54
N SER A 436 -6.28 15.14 -13.59
CA SER A 436 -4.98 14.62 -14.07
C SER A 436 -5.15 13.36 -14.88
N PHE A 437 -4.39 13.18 -15.95
CA PHE A 437 -4.31 11.92 -16.69
C PHE A 437 -3.48 10.87 -15.97
N GLU A 438 -2.68 11.29 -14.99
CA GLU A 438 -1.73 10.47 -14.29
C GLU A 438 -1.97 10.53 -12.79
N GLN A 439 -1.77 9.41 -12.13
CA GLN A 439 -1.77 9.34 -10.67
C GLN A 439 -0.44 9.90 -10.12
N PRO A 440 -0.42 10.41 -8.88
CA PRO A 440 0.82 10.89 -8.25
C PRO A 440 1.95 9.84 -8.24
N SER A 441 1.60 8.59 -8.08
CA SER A 441 2.45 7.43 -8.29
C SER A 441 1.60 6.19 -8.57
N LEU A 442 2.23 5.12 -9.01
CA LEU A 442 1.54 3.85 -9.25
C LEU A 442 0.89 3.26 -7.98
N SER A 443 1.35 3.62 -6.80
CA SER A 443 0.81 3.15 -5.51
C SER A 443 -0.27 4.06 -4.91
N VAL A 444 -0.76 5.08 -5.65
CA VAL A 444 -1.77 6.03 -5.17
C VAL A 444 -2.89 6.14 -6.21
N PRO A 445 -3.93 5.29 -6.13
CA PRO A 445 -5.14 5.42 -6.94
C PRO A 445 -5.86 6.75 -6.73
N GLU A 446 -6.81 7.06 -7.60
CA GLU A 446 -7.59 8.30 -7.60
C GLU A 446 -8.18 8.65 -6.24
N THR A 447 -8.87 7.70 -5.60
CA THR A 447 -9.51 7.93 -4.28
C THR A 447 -8.49 8.33 -3.23
N ASP A 448 -7.35 7.66 -3.22
CA ASP A 448 -6.27 7.92 -2.26
C ASP A 448 -5.54 9.22 -2.55
N ALA A 449 -5.41 9.59 -3.82
CA ALA A 449 -4.93 10.91 -4.24
C ALA A 449 -5.89 12.02 -3.78
N GLY A 450 -7.21 11.77 -3.84
CA GLY A 450 -8.22 12.67 -3.30
C GLY A 450 -8.08 12.90 -1.79
N PHE A 451 -7.81 11.84 -1.02
CA PHE A 451 -7.53 11.95 0.41
C PHE A 451 -6.22 12.70 0.68
N ALA A 452 -5.15 12.34 -0.01
CA ALA A 452 -3.85 12.99 0.12
C ALA A 452 -3.92 14.49 -0.19
N LEU A 453 -4.70 14.90 -1.19
CA LEU A 453 -4.92 16.30 -1.56
C LEU A 453 -5.56 17.10 -0.41
N ASN A 454 -6.56 16.52 0.28
CA ASN A 454 -7.19 17.17 1.42
C ASN A 454 -6.25 17.23 2.65
N VAL A 455 -5.36 16.25 2.82
CA VAL A 455 -4.31 16.29 3.84
C VAL A 455 -3.26 17.35 3.50
N LEU A 456 -2.87 17.46 2.23
CA LEU A 456 -1.89 18.43 1.73
C LEU A 456 -2.31 19.88 2.05
N TYR A 457 -3.59 20.21 1.82
CA TYR A 457 -4.13 21.54 2.09
C TYR A 457 -4.74 21.69 3.48
N HIS A 458 -4.36 20.82 4.44
CA HIS A 458 -4.71 20.88 5.87
C HIS A 458 -6.21 21.04 6.14
N TYR A 459 -7.06 20.46 5.30
CA TYR A 459 -8.49 20.60 5.47
C TYR A 459 -9.03 19.74 6.61
N GLN A 460 -9.87 20.38 7.44
CA GLN A 460 -10.64 19.70 8.49
C GLN A 460 -12.13 19.84 8.17
N THR A 461 -12.82 18.70 8.00
CA THR A 461 -14.27 18.71 7.78
C THR A 461 -15.03 18.48 9.09
N LYS A 462 -16.19 19.13 9.21
CA LYS A 462 -17.11 18.92 10.34
C LYS A 462 -18.34 18.11 9.95
N ASN A 463 -18.68 18.06 8.66
CA ASN A 463 -19.95 17.51 8.15
C ASN A 463 -19.77 16.52 7.00
N GLY A 464 -18.55 16.00 6.78
CA GLY A 464 -18.27 15.05 5.69
C GLY A 464 -18.10 15.68 4.29
N SER A 465 -18.26 16.99 4.14
CA SER A 465 -18.00 17.68 2.86
C SER A 465 -16.51 17.89 2.67
N LEU A 466 -15.97 17.43 1.54
CA LEU A 466 -14.58 17.63 1.13
C LEU A 466 -14.49 18.84 0.17
N PRO A 467 -13.53 19.75 0.36
CA PRO A 467 -13.38 20.93 -0.52
C PRO A 467 -12.62 20.62 -1.79
N TYR A 468 -11.86 19.53 -1.85
CA TYR A 468 -11.00 19.19 -2.97
C TYR A 468 -11.19 17.73 -3.35
N TRP A 469 -11.08 17.42 -4.64
CA TRP A 469 -11.00 16.04 -5.09
C TRP A 469 -10.07 15.91 -6.28
N PHE A 470 -9.42 14.76 -6.37
CA PHE A 470 -8.52 14.40 -7.45
C PHE A 470 -9.24 13.42 -8.38
N PHE A 471 -9.26 13.70 -9.67
CA PHE A 471 -9.91 12.86 -10.67
C PHE A 471 -8.90 12.36 -11.71
N THR A 472 -8.97 11.05 -12.00
CA THR A 472 -8.26 10.42 -13.11
C THR A 472 -9.22 9.49 -13.85
N ASN A 473 -9.00 9.29 -15.14
CA ASN A 473 -9.74 8.30 -15.94
C ASN A 473 -11.28 8.44 -15.94
N GLU A 474 -11.80 9.60 -15.53
CA GLU A 474 -13.23 9.87 -15.60
C GLU A 474 -13.68 10.05 -17.07
N PRO A 475 -14.93 9.67 -17.42
CA PRO A 475 -15.42 9.77 -18.80
C PRO A 475 -15.28 11.16 -19.41
N PHE A 476 -15.41 12.23 -18.61
CA PHE A 476 -15.23 13.61 -19.08
C PHE A 476 -13.77 13.95 -19.45
N MET A 477 -12.79 13.22 -18.92
CA MET A 477 -11.38 13.35 -19.30
C MET A 477 -11.11 12.97 -20.75
N TYR A 478 -11.96 12.12 -21.34
CA TYR A 478 -11.81 11.63 -22.71
C TYR A 478 -12.73 12.35 -23.71
N SER A 479 -13.86 12.87 -23.25
CA SER A 479 -14.87 13.51 -24.12
C SER A 479 -14.78 15.03 -24.19
N GLY A 480 -13.85 15.64 -23.45
CA GLY A 480 -13.80 17.08 -23.23
C GLY A 480 -14.81 17.55 -22.19
N LEU A 481 -14.33 18.28 -21.19
CA LEU A 481 -15.18 18.77 -20.11
C LEU A 481 -15.85 20.07 -20.53
N LYS A 482 -17.19 20.08 -20.60
CA LYS A 482 -17.94 21.32 -20.83
C LYS A 482 -17.96 22.16 -19.55
N PRO A 483 -17.75 23.49 -19.63
CA PRO A 483 -17.90 24.37 -18.47
C PRO A 483 -19.30 24.31 -17.88
N GLY A 484 -19.40 24.40 -16.54
CA GLY A 484 -20.68 24.45 -15.84
C GLY A 484 -21.31 23.09 -15.51
N VAL A 485 -20.65 21.98 -15.82
CA VAL A 485 -21.15 20.64 -15.48
C VAL A 485 -20.80 20.30 -14.02
N PRO A 486 -21.77 19.81 -13.22
CA PRO A 486 -21.47 19.30 -11.88
C PRO A 486 -20.47 18.15 -11.92
N VAL A 487 -19.46 18.21 -11.05
CA VAL A 487 -18.49 17.13 -10.84
C VAL A 487 -18.52 16.76 -9.36
N GLY A 488 -18.53 15.46 -9.05
CA GLY A 488 -18.62 15.03 -7.68
C GLY A 488 -18.12 13.63 -7.47
N HIS A 489 -17.72 13.34 -6.24
CA HIS A 489 -17.34 12.01 -5.80
C HIS A 489 -17.88 11.76 -4.41
N ALA A 490 -18.35 10.56 -4.15
CA ALA A 490 -18.80 10.11 -2.84
C ALA A 490 -18.06 8.86 -2.43
N VAL A 491 -17.48 8.87 -1.24
CA VAL A 491 -16.81 7.72 -0.65
C VAL A 491 -17.24 7.58 0.80
N ARG A 492 -17.93 6.47 1.11
CA ARG A 492 -18.53 6.22 2.42
C ARG A 492 -19.43 7.40 2.86
N ASN A 493 -19.10 8.06 3.96
CA ASN A 493 -19.82 9.22 4.50
C ASN A 493 -19.21 10.57 4.12
N LEU A 494 -18.25 10.59 3.20
CA LEU A 494 -17.63 11.80 2.68
C LEU A 494 -18.10 12.09 1.27
N GLN A 495 -18.23 13.37 0.94
CA GLN A 495 -18.65 13.83 -0.38
C GLN A 495 -17.84 15.04 -0.82
N PHE A 496 -17.39 15.00 -2.06
CA PHE A 496 -16.95 16.17 -2.81
C PHE A 496 -18.05 16.57 -3.79
N GLN A 497 -18.34 17.86 -3.86
CA GLN A 497 -19.22 18.46 -4.87
C GLN A 497 -18.55 19.71 -5.41
N GLY A 498 -18.36 19.77 -6.72
CA GLY A 498 -17.73 20.86 -7.44
C GLY A 498 -18.41 21.11 -8.78
N ASN A 499 -17.77 21.94 -9.58
CA ASN A 499 -18.21 22.28 -10.92
C ASN A 499 -17.00 22.23 -11.87
N SER A 500 -17.22 21.83 -13.11
CA SER A 500 -16.15 21.77 -14.11
C SER A 500 -15.50 23.11 -14.40
N SER A 501 -16.22 24.23 -14.21
CA SER A 501 -15.65 25.59 -14.30
C SER A 501 -14.69 25.92 -13.16
N ASP A 502 -14.68 25.12 -12.10
CA ASP A 502 -13.82 25.23 -10.92
C ASP A 502 -12.73 24.16 -10.90
N SER A 503 -12.36 23.63 -12.07
CA SER A 503 -11.33 22.62 -12.21
C SER A 503 -9.96 23.23 -12.49
N ILE A 504 -8.91 22.51 -12.12
CA ILE A 504 -7.52 22.76 -12.53
C ILE A 504 -7.02 21.49 -13.20
N VAL A 505 -6.45 21.64 -14.38
CA VAL A 505 -5.81 20.53 -15.10
C VAL A 505 -4.34 20.51 -14.74
N VAL A 506 -3.87 19.40 -14.18
CA VAL A 506 -2.49 19.20 -13.77
C VAL A 506 -1.89 18.07 -14.57
N LEU A 507 -0.65 18.24 -15.00
CA LEU A 507 0.14 17.22 -15.68
C LEU A 507 1.49 17.08 -15.00
N HIS A 508 1.89 15.82 -14.75
CA HIS A 508 3.19 15.44 -14.23
C HIS A 508 3.64 14.16 -14.91
N GLN A 509 4.55 14.25 -15.84
CA GLN A 509 5.04 13.08 -16.62
C GLN A 509 6.31 12.48 -16.01
N GLY A 510 6.19 12.00 -14.77
CA GLY A 510 7.28 11.35 -14.07
C GLY A 510 8.42 12.29 -13.64
N SER A 511 9.62 11.73 -13.42
CA SER A 511 10.77 12.48 -12.93
C SER A 511 11.48 13.35 -13.97
N ALA A 512 11.08 13.26 -15.24
CA ALA A 512 11.77 13.95 -16.35
C ALA A 512 11.23 15.36 -16.64
N THR A 513 10.06 15.70 -16.10
CA THR A 513 9.41 17.00 -16.34
C THR A 513 8.84 17.55 -15.06
N CYS A 514 8.82 18.89 -14.94
CA CYS A 514 8.18 19.54 -13.82
C CYS A 514 6.66 19.44 -13.88
N LEU A 515 6.00 19.45 -12.71
CA LEU A 515 4.55 19.52 -12.63
C LEU A 515 4.04 20.82 -13.25
N ARG A 516 2.96 20.76 -14.03
CA ARG A 516 2.32 21.90 -14.64
C ARG A 516 0.86 21.99 -14.29
N ALA A 517 0.40 23.16 -13.91
CA ALA A 517 -1.01 23.52 -13.97
C ALA A 517 -1.26 24.16 -15.33
N LEU A 518 -1.99 23.47 -16.19
CA LEU A 518 -2.14 23.84 -17.60
C LEU A 518 -3.07 25.05 -17.78
N ASP A 519 -2.73 25.91 -18.72
CA ASP A 519 -3.57 26.97 -19.24
C ASP A 519 -3.46 27.03 -20.77
N THR A 520 -4.16 27.98 -21.40
CA THR A 520 -4.20 28.11 -22.86
C THR A 520 -2.84 28.42 -23.50
N VAL A 521 -1.84 28.84 -22.71
CA VAL A 521 -0.46 29.06 -23.18
C VAL A 521 0.16 27.76 -23.69
N TYR A 522 -0.27 26.62 -23.11
CA TYR A 522 0.26 25.31 -23.43
C TYR A 522 -0.59 24.52 -24.44
N MET A 523 -1.60 25.17 -25.10
CA MET A 523 -2.56 24.48 -25.98
C MET A 523 -1.87 23.72 -27.12
N ASP A 524 -0.86 24.30 -27.75
CA ASP A 524 -0.16 23.73 -28.89
C ASP A 524 1.19 23.08 -28.51
N ASP A 525 1.37 22.76 -27.23
CA ASP A 525 2.54 22.01 -26.78
C ASP A 525 2.48 20.57 -27.38
N PRO A 526 3.49 20.15 -28.16
CA PRO A 526 3.52 18.84 -28.82
C PRO A 526 3.61 17.66 -27.83
N MET A 527 3.96 17.92 -26.57
CA MET A 527 3.99 16.90 -25.52
C MET A 527 2.59 16.35 -25.23
N TYR A 528 1.52 17.12 -25.48
CA TYR A 528 0.17 16.75 -25.08
C TYR A 528 -0.57 16.00 -26.18
N SER A 529 -1.27 14.93 -25.78
CA SER A 529 -2.21 14.22 -26.64
C SER A 529 -3.42 15.12 -26.98
N ALA A 530 -4.19 14.70 -27.97
CA ALA A 530 -5.42 15.44 -28.33
C ALA A 530 -6.41 15.50 -27.16
N GLU A 531 -6.51 14.42 -26.38
CA GLU A 531 -7.37 14.33 -25.20
C GLU A 531 -6.90 15.28 -24.10
N GLN A 532 -5.61 15.37 -23.85
CA GLN A 532 -5.03 16.28 -22.86
C GLN A 532 -5.27 17.73 -23.26
N ARG A 533 -5.05 18.08 -24.52
CA ARG A 533 -5.34 19.42 -25.05
C ARG A 533 -6.81 19.80 -24.93
N ALA A 534 -7.72 18.86 -25.14
CA ALA A 534 -9.16 19.09 -25.03
C ALA A 534 -9.61 19.51 -23.63
N LEU A 535 -8.84 19.18 -22.58
CA LEU A 535 -9.14 19.58 -21.21
C LEU A 535 -8.56 20.94 -20.80
N ILE A 536 -7.54 21.45 -21.49
CA ILE A 536 -6.88 22.72 -21.13
C ILE A 536 -7.88 23.88 -20.96
N PRO A 537 -8.92 24.06 -21.80
CA PRO A 537 -9.89 25.12 -21.62
C PRO A 537 -10.72 25.03 -20.32
N ALA A 538 -10.81 23.86 -19.70
CA ALA A 538 -11.48 23.68 -18.41
C ALA A 538 -10.59 24.08 -17.22
N SER A 539 -9.30 24.32 -17.43
CA SER A 539 -8.35 24.68 -16.37
C SER A 539 -8.53 26.13 -15.94
N ASN A 540 -9.01 26.32 -14.73
CA ASN A 540 -9.24 27.63 -14.14
C ASN A 540 -8.16 27.96 -13.10
N LEU A 541 -7.06 28.57 -13.55
CA LEU A 541 -5.94 28.92 -12.67
C LEU A 541 -6.30 29.94 -11.58
N SER A 542 -7.41 30.66 -11.69
CA SER A 542 -7.86 31.58 -10.61
C SER A 542 -8.22 30.85 -9.32
N ARG A 543 -8.41 29.53 -9.39
CA ARG A 543 -8.62 28.67 -8.22
C ARG A 543 -7.35 28.48 -7.38
N ILE A 544 -6.18 28.74 -7.95
CA ILE A 544 -4.88 28.75 -7.25
C ILE A 544 -4.70 30.11 -6.60
N ILE A 545 -4.53 30.12 -5.28
CA ILE A 545 -4.37 31.34 -4.49
C ILE A 545 -3.04 31.32 -3.72
N PRO A 546 -2.43 32.48 -3.46
CA PRO A 546 -1.29 32.56 -2.58
C PRO A 546 -1.64 32.04 -1.18
N ALA A 547 -0.73 31.28 -0.58
CA ALA A 547 -0.90 30.77 0.79
C ALA A 547 0.10 31.39 1.75
N PRO A 548 -0.25 31.52 3.04
CA PRO A 548 0.73 31.86 4.06
C PRO A 548 1.78 30.73 4.18
N VAL A 549 2.98 31.09 4.61
CA VAL A 549 4.09 30.13 4.80
C VAL A 549 3.72 28.96 5.74
N SER A 550 2.79 29.17 6.65
CA SER A 550 2.25 28.13 7.56
C SER A 550 1.45 27.03 6.89
N ALA A 551 1.17 27.14 5.60
CA ALA A 551 0.42 26.14 4.83
C ALA A 551 1.32 25.11 4.12
N ALA A 552 2.62 25.08 4.41
CA ALA A 552 3.54 24.11 3.82
C ALA A 552 3.14 22.64 4.18
N PRO A 553 3.37 21.68 3.28
CA PRO A 553 3.14 20.27 3.55
C PRO A 553 3.84 19.82 4.83
N ASP A 554 3.16 19.01 5.65
CA ASP A 554 3.75 18.46 6.87
C ASP A 554 4.88 17.47 6.51
N PRO A 555 6.15 17.76 6.85
CA PRO A 555 7.26 16.89 6.47
C PRO A 555 7.19 15.48 7.10
N ASN A 556 6.44 15.32 8.19
CA ASN A 556 6.21 14.01 8.78
C ASN A 556 5.27 13.14 7.94
N ILE A 557 4.46 13.75 7.06
CA ILE A 557 3.48 13.05 6.23
C ILE A 557 3.97 12.95 4.78
N PHE A 558 4.46 14.06 4.22
CA PHE A 558 4.85 14.15 2.82
C PHE A 558 6.35 13.98 2.59
N GLY A 559 7.12 13.70 3.65
CA GLY A 559 8.58 13.69 3.62
C GLY A 559 9.17 15.10 3.65
N PRO A 560 10.50 15.23 3.84
CA PRO A 560 11.17 16.51 3.84
C PRO A 560 11.02 17.19 2.48
N GLU A 561 11.01 18.53 2.48
CA GLU A 561 11.02 19.30 1.25
C GLU A 561 12.24 18.90 0.39
N PRO A 562 12.03 18.53 -0.90
CA PRO A 562 13.14 18.20 -1.79
C PRO A 562 14.10 19.37 -1.99
N ASN A 563 15.33 19.08 -2.41
CA ASN A 563 16.26 20.13 -2.79
C ASN A 563 15.64 21.00 -3.89
N HIS A 564 15.83 22.31 -3.77
CA HIS A 564 15.36 23.28 -4.75
C HIS A 564 16.16 23.14 -6.05
N ASP A 565 15.68 22.30 -6.95
CA ASP A 565 16.17 22.06 -8.30
C ASP A 565 15.48 22.98 -9.32
N TRP A 566 15.62 22.66 -10.63
CA TRP A 566 14.96 23.43 -11.67
C TRP A 566 13.43 23.51 -11.49
N CYS A 567 12.76 22.41 -11.13
CA CYS A 567 11.30 22.38 -10.99
C CYS A 567 10.80 23.33 -9.90
N TYR A 568 11.52 23.46 -8.78
CA TYR A 568 11.19 24.44 -7.75
C TYR A 568 11.14 25.86 -8.34
N PHE A 569 12.17 26.28 -9.09
CA PHE A 569 12.24 27.62 -9.66
C PHE A 569 11.19 27.83 -10.75
N PHE A 570 11.00 26.83 -11.61
CA PHE A 570 10.00 26.88 -12.67
C PHE A 570 8.57 27.01 -12.13
N GLU A 571 8.17 26.17 -11.21
CA GLU A 571 6.81 26.13 -10.67
C GLU A 571 6.46 27.39 -9.87
N LYS A 572 7.41 27.90 -9.08
CA LYS A 572 7.30 29.20 -8.42
C LYS A 572 7.24 30.36 -9.42
N ALA A 573 8.01 30.32 -10.49
CA ALA A 573 7.97 31.32 -11.55
C ALA A 573 6.67 31.27 -12.32
N ASP A 574 6.12 30.08 -12.62
CA ASP A 574 4.85 29.94 -13.32
C ASP A 574 3.66 30.40 -12.44
N LEU A 575 3.73 30.21 -11.11
CA LEU A 575 2.79 30.83 -10.17
C LEU A 575 2.90 32.36 -10.19
N ALA A 576 4.12 32.89 -10.13
CA ALA A 576 4.34 34.36 -10.19
C ALA A 576 3.89 34.95 -11.55
N ARG A 577 4.08 34.20 -12.67
CA ARG A 577 3.54 34.57 -14.00
C ARG A 577 2.02 34.66 -13.97
N GLN A 578 1.33 33.70 -13.40
CA GLN A 578 -0.13 33.72 -13.24
C GLN A 578 -0.60 34.97 -12.47
N LEU A 579 0.17 35.39 -11.47
CA LEU A 579 -0.10 36.58 -10.65
C LEU A 579 0.41 37.88 -11.28
N LYS A 580 1.02 37.81 -12.48
CA LYS A 580 1.66 38.92 -13.20
C LYS A 580 2.80 39.60 -12.41
N ASP A 581 3.43 38.89 -11.50
CA ASP A 581 4.62 39.36 -10.77
C ASP A 581 5.90 39.06 -11.56
N TRP A 582 6.07 39.81 -12.62
CA TRP A 582 7.17 39.64 -13.57
C TRP A 582 8.55 39.79 -12.94
N LYS A 583 8.68 40.63 -11.91
CA LYS A 583 9.94 40.83 -11.18
C LYS A 583 10.36 39.55 -10.45
N THR A 584 9.41 38.92 -9.79
CA THR A 584 9.66 37.65 -9.12
C THR A 584 9.99 36.54 -10.11
N VAL A 585 9.33 36.46 -11.27
CA VAL A 585 9.67 35.50 -12.33
C VAL A 585 11.12 35.65 -12.77
N ILE A 586 11.57 36.87 -13.08
CA ILE A 586 12.95 37.12 -13.51
C ILE A 586 13.94 36.80 -12.41
N ALA A 587 13.67 37.17 -11.15
CA ALA A 587 14.53 36.88 -10.02
C ALA A 587 14.71 35.38 -9.81
N LEU A 588 13.66 34.58 -9.93
CA LEU A 588 13.69 33.12 -9.83
C LEU A 588 14.54 32.50 -10.95
N TYR A 589 14.40 32.99 -12.18
CA TYR A 589 15.23 32.55 -13.29
C TYR A 589 16.72 32.81 -13.05
N GLN A 590 17.06 34.03 -12.63
CA GLN A 590 18.44 34.40 -12.31
C GLN A 590 19.04 33.56 -11.19
N GLN A 591 18.26 33.29 -10.13
CA GLN A 591 18.68 32.40 -9.04
C GLN A 591 18.92 30.97 -9.53
N ALA A 592 18.03 30.42 -10.39
CA ALA A 592 18.22 29.12 -10.99
C ALA A 592 19.53 29.05 -11.79
N GLN A 593 19.78 30.05 -12.64
CA GLN A 593 21.00 30.12 -13.45
C GLN A 593 22.27 30.22 -12.57
N GLN A 594 22.26 31.04 -11.52
CA GLN A 594 23.38 31.16 -10.58
C GLN A 594 23.72 29.82 -9.89
N LYS A 595 22.69 28.96 -9.68
CA LYS A 595 22.89 27.62 -9.12
C LYS A 595 23.21 26.56 -10.21
N GLY A 596 23.30 26.95 -11.47
CA GLY A 596 23.58 26.02 -12.58
C GLY A 596 22.40 25.20 -13.03
N PHE A 597 21.16 25.55 -12.65
CA PHE A 597 19.96 24.87 -13.10
C PHE A 597 19.46 25.45 -14.43
N ALA A 598 18.90 24.58 -15.25
CA ALA A 598 18.35 24.95 -16.57
C ALA A 598 17.08 24.11 -16.88
N PRO A 599 16.20 24.59 -17.77
CA PRO A 599 15.06 23.81 -18.25
C PRO A 599 15.50 22.50 -18.88
N GLN A 600 14.69 21.47 -18.69
CA GLN A 600 14.86 20.18 -19.36
C GLN A 600 13.94 20.04 -20.58
N TYR A 601 12.90 20.88 -20.65
CA TYR A 601 11.92 20.91 -21.73
C TYR A 601 11.69 22.37 -22.19
N GLY A 602 11.59 22.59 -23.50
CA GLY A 602 11.55 23.93 -24.07
C GLY A 602 10.37 24.79 -23.61
N ALA A 603 9.19 24.20 -23.39
CA ALA A 603 8.04 24.94 -22.89
C ALA A 603 8.23 25.51 -21.47
N GLU A 604 9.19 25.02 -20.71
CA GLU A 604 9.54 25.55 -19.39
C GLU A 604 10.19 26.94 -19.44
N TYR A 605 10.59 27.41 -20.64
CA TYR A 605 11.02 28.80 -20.82
C TYR A 605 9.86 29.82 -20.89
N VAL A 606 8.62 29.37 -21.12
CA VAL A 606 7.47 30.28 -21.36
C VAL A 606 7.28 31.33 -20.26
N PRO A 607 7.30 30.99 -18.96
CA PRO A 607 7.16 32.02 -17.91
C PRO A 607 8.21 33.11 -18.00
N PHE A 608 9.43 32.77 -18.37
CA PHE A 608 10.54 33.71 -18.44
C PHE A 608 10.53 34.52 -19.74
N ILE A 609 10.13 33.93 -20.87
CA ILE A 609 9.89 34.65 -22.13
C ILE A 609 8.85 35.73 -21.90
N GLU A 610 7.71 35.39 -21.30
CA GLU A 610 6.66 36.35 -20.98
C GLU A 610 7.14 37.47 -20.03
N ALA A 611 7.88 37.11 -18.98
CA ALA A 611 8.34 38.07 -18.00
C ALA A 611 9.33 39.11 -18.58
N TYR A 612 10.30 38.65 -19.39
CA TYR A 612 11.23 39.57 -20.05
C TYR A 612 10.51 40.46 -21.07
N ALA A 613 9.59 39.90 -21.85
CA ALA A 613 8.76 40.67 -22.77
C ALA A 613 7.93 41.75 -22.05
N GLN A 614 7.23 41.38 -20.96
CA GLN A 614 6.40 42.29 -20.18
C GLN A 614 7.17 43.37 -19.42
N THR A 615 8.46 43.14 -19.18
CA THR A 615 9.35 44.16 -18.59
C THR A 615 10.15 44.98 -19.61
N GLY A 616 9.90 44.75 -20.91
CA GLY A 616 10.50 45.49 -22.02
C GLY A 616 11.86 44.96 -22.53
N ASP A 617 12.37 43.88 -21.97
CA ASP A 617 13.61 43.24 -22.45
C ASP A 617 13.29 42.20 -23.55
N TRP A 618 12.83 42.75 -24.68
CA TRP A 618 12.41 41.94 -25.83
C TRP A 618 13.52 41.11 -26.43
N GLN A 619 14.78 41.61 -26.39
CA GLN A 619 15.90 40.84 -26.89
C GLN A 619 16.14 39.55 -26.06
N LYS A 620 16.06 39.68 -24.74
CA LYS A 620 16.23 38.52 -23.85
C LYS A 620 15.07 37.54 -24.02
N ALA A 621 13.82 38.01 -24.20
CA ALA A 621 12.68 37.17 -24.52
C ALA A 621 12.90 36.35 -25.81
N TYR A 622 13.42 37.01 -26.84
CA TYR A 622 13.77 36.34 -28.11
C TYR A 622 14.88 35.29 -27.95
N ASP A 623 15.94 35.65 -27.23
CA ASP A 623 17.06 34.69 -26.96
C ASP A 623 16.57 33.44 -26.25
N LEU A 624 15.65 33.60 -25.27
CA LEU A 624 15.05 32.46 -24.57
C LEU A 624 14.11 31.65 -25.46
N THR A 625 13.44 32.28 -26.39
CA THR A 625 12.62 31.60 -27.41
C THR A 625 13.46 30.68 -28.30
N LEU A 626 14.61 31.15 -28.76
CA LEU A 626 15.53 30.33 -29.53
C LEU A 626 16.12 29.18 -28.68
N ALA A 627 16.39 29.43 -27.41
CA ALA A 627 16.83 28.41 -26.49
C ALA A 627 15.75 27.31 -26.30
N ALA A 628 14.48 27.72 -26.15
CA ALA A 628 13.34 26.80 -26.06
C ALA A 628 13.20 25.90 -27.29
N GLN A 629 13.25 26.50 -28.49
CA GLN A 629 13.17 25.79 -29.78
C GLN A 629 14.34 24.81 -29.96
N LYS A 630 15.54 25.23 -29.55
CA LYS A 630 16.73 24.37 -29.62
C LYS A 630 16.66 23.17 -28.68
N LEU A 631 16.04 23.35 -27.51
CA LEU A 631 15.92 22.31 -26.49
C LEU A 631 14.86 21.27 -26.86
N THR A 632 13.75 21.71 -27.48
CA THR A 632 12.65 20.82 -27.85
C THR A 632 12.16 21.13 -29.25
N SER A 633 12.19 20.13 -30.13
CA SER A 633 11.67 20.22 -31.48
C SER A 633 10.14 20.34 -31.51
N ASN A 634 9.61 20.94 -32.57
CA ASN A 634 8.17 21.09 -32.84
C ASN A 634 7.41 22.01 -31.84
N LEU A 635 8.12 22.93 -31.17
CA LEU A 635 7.51 23.95 -30.29
C LEU A 635 7.06 25.20 -31.04
N GLU A 636 7.30 25.30 -32.33
CA GLU A 636 7.09 26.52 -33.13
C GLU A 636 5.65 27.03 -33.01
N ALA A 637 4.65 26.16 -33.10
CA ALA A 637 3.23 26.55 -33.00
C ALA A 637 2.93 27.24 -31.66
N MET A 638 3.32 26.60 -30.56
CA MET A 638 3.12 27.12 -29.21
C MET A 638 3.88 28.44 -28.98
N LEU A 639 5.12 28.52 -29.44
CA LEU A 639 5.93 29.73 -29.31
C LEU A 639 5.37 30.87 -30.17
N CYS A 640 4.91 30.61 -31.40
CA CYS A 640 4.24 31.59 -32.25
C CYS A 640 2.97 32.16 -31.57
N ASP A 641 2.12 31.26 -31.00
CA ASP A 641 0.91 31.72 -30.30
C ASP A 641 1.24 32.52 -29.04
N ASN A 642 2.30 32.19 -28.34
CA ASN A 642 2.76 32.97 -27.20
C ASN A 642 3.21 34.36 -27.64
N TRP A 643 4.02 34.46 -28.70
CA TRP A 643 4.45 35.76 -29.24
C TRP A 643 3.29 36.58 -29.84
N PHE A 644 2.33 35.93 -30.49
CA PHE A 644 1.11 36.61 -30.96
C PHE A 644 0.33 37.28 -29.80
N ARG A 645 0.18 36.58 -28.68
CA ARG A 645 -0.46 37.16 -27.48
C ARG A 645 0.37 38.29 -26.87
N LEU A 646 1.69 38.16 -26.83
CA LEU A 646 2.57 39.22 -26.33
C LEU A 646 2.48 40.51 -27.23
N ASP A 647 2.39 40.36 -28.54
CA ASP A 647 2.22 41.46 -29.49
C ASP A 647 0.92 42.21 -29.24
N GLN A 648 -0.17 41.51 -28.96
CA GLN A 648 -1.47 42.13 -28.65
C GLN A 648 -1.50 42.92 -27.33
N ILE A 649 -0.67 42.57 -26.36
CA ILE A 649 -0.71 43.16 -25.02
C ILE A 649 0.31 44.30 -24.83
N SER A 650 1.49 44.25 -25.49
CA SER A 650 2.67 44.97 -25.03
C SER A 650 3.45 45.71 -26.11
N SER A 651 2.96 45.84 -27.34
CA SER A 651 3.59 46.61 -28.47
C SER A 651 5.13 46.43 -28.56
N PRO A 652 5.62 45.29 -28.97
CA PRO A 652 7.05 45.00 -29.06
C PRO A 652 7.74 45.79 -30.20
N ASP A 653 9.08 45.80 -30.19
CA ASP A 653 9.87 46.30 -31.30
C ASP A 653 9.57 45.49 -32.58
N THR A 654 9.19 46.16 -33.63
CA THR A 654 8.86 45.55 -34.94
C THR A 654 9.99 44.67 -35.50
N LYS A 655 11.26 45.02 -35.24
CA LYS A 655 12.42 44.22 -35.65
C LYS A 655 12.44 42.87 -34.93
N ILE A 656 12.15 42.84 -33.63
CA ILE A 656 12.11 41.58 -32.85
C ILE A 656 10.97 40.70 -33.37
N ILE A 657 9.80 41.27 -33.63
CA ILE A 657 8.69 40.49 -34.21
C ILE A 657 9.04 39.87 -35.55
N GLU A 658 9.72 40.62 -36.43
CA GLU A 658 10.19 40.07 -37.71
C GLU A 658 11.22 38.96 -37.53
N GLN A 659 12.14 39.11 -36.59
CA GLN A 659 13.10 38.05 -36.24
C GLN A 659 12.40 36.79 -35.73
N VAL A 660 11.40 36.91 -34.85
CA VAL A 660 10.58 35.78 -34.34
C VAL A 660 9.87 35.11 -35.50
N LYS A 661 9.19 35.84 -36.36
CA LYS A 661 8.49 35.30 -37.55
C LYS A 661 9.41 34.46 -38.44
N GLN A 662 10.60 34.99 -38.72
CA GLN A 662 11.58 34.30 -39.55
C GLN A 662 12.13 33.03 -38.83
N SER A 663 12.50 33.13 -37.58
CA SER A 663 13.13 32.04 -36.83
C SER A 663 12.20 30.89 -36.53
N LEU A 664 10.91 31.18 -36.23
CA LEU A 664 9.91 30.18 -35.89
C LEU A 664 9.02 29.80 -37.09
N SER A 665 9.17 30.46 -38.24
CA SER A 665 8.33 30.26 -39.46
C SER A 665 6.82 30.41 -39.13
N CYS A 666 6.44 31.39 -38.32
CA CYS A 666 5.05 31.63 -37.90
C CYS A 666 4.17 31.98 -39.09
N LYS A 667 3.08 31.25 -39.35
CA LYS A 667 2.17 31.43 -40.47
C LYS A 667 1.05 32.44 -40.23
N ASN A 668 0.72 32.73 -38.97
CA ASN A 668 -0.46 33.52 -38.57
C ASN A 668 -0.10 34.72 -37.70
N PHE A 669 0.93 35.43 -38.01
CA PHE A 669 1.28 36.69 -37.32
C PHE A 669 0.77 37.88 -38.08
#